data_1c6a100cb6149e23a873f0086806b8fe
#
_entry.id   1c6a100cb6149e23a873f0086806b8fe
#
_cell.length_a   1.000
_cell.length_b   1.000
_cell.length_c   1.000
_cell.angle_alpha   90.00
_cell.angle_beta   90.00
_cell.angle_gamma   90.00
#
_symmetry.space_group_name_H-M   'P 1'
#
loop_
_entity.id
_entity.type
_entity.pdbx_description
1 polymer ?
#
loop_
_entity_poly.entity_id
_entity_poly.type
_entity_poly.pdbx_seq_one_letter_code
_entity_poly.pdbx_strand_id
1 'polypeptide(L)'
;MERAELRRRILHGAWIGALATAACLLIALALLWPRCQGGACPSVSALEAYRPTQASEVLDRDGRLVARLAPEQRILVPIAAIPQRVTGAFLAVEDRRFYQHRGIDFHRMLGALWRDVHTFSFREGSSTITMQLARNVFPRQIGPARTLRRKLWELVLAREIEQKLSKERILELYLNQIYLGNGLYGVEAAARGYFGKPVSELSAAQAAMLAALPKAPTTYDPRRYPDAARRRRDLVLRLMAGTGAISPEELRKALRDKLRLSPSEETAGAPWFVAAVRRELHDRFGAEADTMGLRVRTGLDTGLQRAGERELLRQIASLEKRRKKACNDEHTDCLEGLFVALDPLTGDVRALVGGRDYAMSEFDRATQARRQPGSAFKPIVWAAALDSGIPLTTLLAQDGGDYQPADRITLPVGPLNLREALRVSSNRAAVALGNRVGVPRVIEQAHALGINTPIPEFPSTLLGAGEVAPIELAAAYAAFANGGMRITPRFVTAVEGPSGNALWVPTVEMKTAVQPGVAYLMTSVLTDVVERGTGAAARAEGPPGVPLAGKTGTTNDAQDVWFVGGTPELSAAVWLGYDRPRSLGPSASGGRLAAPVFGRILREYYRNRPAPAPWTRPADLEERDVDVASGGLAIAGCPDGRVARELFLPGTAPADCTEHHGGVIGFFDRVSRWMSSH
;
A
#
# COMPACT_ATOMS: atom_id res chain seq x y z
N MET A 1 -84.84 -3.36 35.27
CA MET A 1 -84.57 -2.24 34.37
C MET A 1 -83.16 -1.62 34.61
N GLU A 2 -82.69 -1.43 35.76
CA GLU A 2 -81.40 -0.74 36.07
C GLU A 2 -80.14 -1.41 35.49
N ARG A 3 -80.04 -2.75 35.48
CA ARG A 3 -78.86 -3.44 34.91
C ARG A 3 -78.67 -3.27 33.36
N ALA A 4 -79.76 -3.09 32.63
CA ALA A 4 -79.71 -2.89 31.17
C ALA A 4 -79.27 -1.44 30.82
N GLU A 5 -79.72 -0.47 31.62
CA GLU A 5 -79.35 0.94 31.48
C GLU A 5 -77.89 1.23 31.85
N LEU A 6 -77.40 0.58 32.89
CA LEU A 6 -75.99 0.63 33.32
C LEU A 6 -75.08 0.02 32.24
N ARG A 7 -75.41 -1.13 31.65
CA ARG A 7 -74.71 -1.71 30.52
C ARG A 7 -74.67 -0.81 29.30
N ARG A 8 -75.80 -0.12 29.01
CA ARG A 8 -75.87 0.82 27.87
C ARG A 8 -74.98 2.05 28.10
N ARG A 9 -74.91 2.58 29.29
CA ARG A 9 -74.00 3.71 29.68
C ARG A 9 -72.56 3.29 29.63
N ILE A 10 -72.18 2.09 30.10
CA ILE A 10 -70.82 1.56 30.04
C ILE A 10 -70.40 1.35 28.58
N LEU A 11 -71.27 0.77 27.73
CA LEU A 11 -71.00 0.58 26.30
C LEU A 11 -70.87 1.94 25.56
N HIS A 12 -71.73 2.94 25.88
CA HIS A 12 -71.60 4.29 25.30
C HIS A 12 -70.29 4.98 25.74
N GLY A 13 -69.93 4.88 27.01
CA GLY A 13 -68.68 5.41 27.53
C GLY A 13 -67.45 4.75 26.90
N ALA A 14 -67.47 3.44 26.68
CA ALA A 14 -66.43 2.68 25.99
C ALA A 14 -66.33 3.09 24.51
N TRP A 15 -67.45 3.33 23.83
CA TRP A 15 -67.47 3.82 22.43
C TRP A 15 -66.93 5.25 22.30
N ILE A 16 -67.30 6.16 23.21
CA ILE A 16 -66.80 7.53 23.24
C ILE A 16 -65.28 7.52 23.51
N GLY A 17 -64.83 6.72 24.49
CA GLY A 17 -63.40 6.53 24.76
C GLY A 17 -62.63 5.97 23.58
N ALA A 18 -63.16 4.99 22.88
CA ALA A 18 -62.58 4.43 21.65
C ALA A 18 -62.47 5.47 20.53
N LEU A 19 -63.55 6.26 20.33
CA LEU A 19 -63.53 7.36 19.32
C LEU A 19 -62.57 8.48 19.67
N ALA A 20 -62.50 8.88 20.95
CA ALA A 20 -61.53 9.86 21.41
C ALA A 20 -60.09 9.36 21.21
N THR A 21 -59.80 8.13 21.57
CA THR A 21 -58.50 7.50 21.36
C THR A 21 -58.15 7.43 19.86
N ALA A 22 -59.10 7.06 19.01
CA ALA A 22 -58.92 7.04 17.57
C ALA A 22 -58.66 8.44 16.99
N ALA A 23 -59.37 9.45 17.48
CA ALA A 23 -59.15 10.84 17.08
C ALA A 23 -57.74 11.36 17.51
N CYS A 24 -57.33 11.08 18.76
CA CYS A 24 -55.97 11.40 19.20
C CYS A 24 -54.88 10.71 18.39
N LEU A 25 -55.08 9.43 18.02
CA LEU A 25 -54.15 8.70 17.16
C LEU A 25 -54.11 9.29 15.75
N LEU A 26 -55.24 9.69 15.19
CA LEU A 26 -55.29 10.35 13.87
C LEU A 26 -54.61 11.71 13.88
N ILE A 27 -54.80 12.53 14.93
CA ILE A 27 -54.11 13.81 15.10
C ILE A 27 -52.62 13.60 15.27
N ALA A 28 -52.19 12.65 16.10
CA ALA A 28 -50.78 12.32 16.27
C ALA A 28 -50.16 11.84 14.93
N LEU A 29 -50.88 11.02 14.15
CA LEU A 29 -50.44 10.57 12.82
C LEU A 29 -50.35 11.73 11.86
N ALA A 30 -51.30 12.68 11.88
CA ALA A 30 -51.28 13.87 11.02
C ALA A 30 -50.16 14.86 11.39
N LEU A 31 -49.81 14.96 12.68
CA LEU A 31 -48.67 15.77 13.12
C LEU A 31 -47.33 15.14 12.79
N LEU A 32 -47.23 13.82 12.83
CA LEU A 32 -46.01 13.07 12.50
C LEU A 32 -45.88 12.81 10.99
N TRP A 33 -46.94 13.07 10.20
CA TRP A 33 -46.91 12.81 8.76
C TRP A 33 -45.84 13.65 8.07
N PRO A 34 -44.96 13.03 7.27
CA PRO A 34 -43.91 13.75 6.57
C PRO A 34 -44.53 14.79 5.60
N ARG A 35 -44.19 16.05 5.80
CA ARG A 35 -44.60 17.15 4.92
C ARG A 35 -43.40 17.60 4.11
N CYS A 36 -43.54 17.60 2.79
CA CYS A 36 -42.57 18.13 1.87
C CYS A 36 -42.77 19.66 1.77
N GLN A 37 -41.96 20.45 2.49
CA GLN A 37 -41.93 21.89 2.39
C GLN A 37 -40.57 22.36 1.88
N GLY A 38 -40.58 23.28 0.89
CA GLY A 38 -39.38 24.04 0.46
C GLY A 38 -38.23 23.22 -0.12
N GLY A 39 -38.49 22.22 -0.96
CA GLY A 39 -37.40 21.43 -1.60
C GLY A 39 -36.81 20.30 -0.73
N ALA A 40 -37.34 20.06 0.48
CA ALA A 40 -36.86 19.05 1.41
C ALA A 40 -37.26 17.60 1.05
N CYS A 41 -38.09 17.40 0.00
CA CYS A 41 -38.41 16.06 -0.48
C CYS A 41 -37.34 15.50 -1.37
N PRO A 42 -36.90 14.27 -1.11
CA PRO A 42 -36.00 13.59 -2.03
C PRO A 42 -36.65 13.42 -3.39
N SER A 43 -35.96 13.82 -4.45
CA SER A 43 -36.45 13.61 -5.81
C SER A 43 -36.37 12.14 -6.18
N VAL A 44 -37.48 11.43 -6.11
CA VAL A 44 -37.55 10.01 -6.55
C VAL A 44 -37.28 9.88 -8.06
N SER A 45 -37.51 10.95 -8.87
CA SER A 45 -37.12 10.96 -10.28
C SER A 45 -35.60 10.83 -10.49
N ALA A 46 -34.80 11.25 -9.53
CA ALA A 46 -33.36 11.01 -9.58
C ALA A 46 -32.99 9.51 -9.49
N LEU A 47 -33.92 8.63 -9.05
CA LEU A 47 -33.68 7.18 -9.00
C LEU A 47 -33.72 6.51 -10.38
N GLU A 48 -34.33 7.11 -11.38
CA GLU A 48 -34.32 6.58 -12.76
C GLU A 48 -32.87 6.56 -13.30
N ALA A 49 -32.11 7.62 -13.01
CA ALA A 49 -30.71 7.77 -13.35
C ALA A 49 -29.76 7.38 -12.21
N TYR A 50 -30.31 6.92 -11.08
CA TYR A 50 -29.50 6.62 -9.91
C TYR A 50 -28.55 5.45 -10.18
N ARG A 51 -27.26 5.74 -10.09
CA ARG A 51 -26.19 4.76 -10.10
C ARG A 51 -25.58 4.75 -8.69
N PRO A 52 -25.62 3.62 -7.99
CA PRO A 52 -24.91 3.51 -6.71
C PRO A 52 -23.43 3.83 -6.86
N THR A 53 -22.84 4.45 -5.84
CA THR A 53 -21.40 4.69 -5.80
C THR A 53 -20.63 3.39 -5.97
N GLN A 54 -19.58 3.42 -6.79
CA GLN A 54 -18.70 2.28 -7.02
C GLN A 54 -17.37 2.53 -6.32
N ALA A 55 -16.87 1.52 -5.61
CA ALA A 55 -15.52 1.60 -5.05
C ALA A 55 -14.48 1.71 -6.18
N SER A 56 -13.55 2.64 -6.03
CA SER A 56 -12.39 2.70 -6.91
C SER A 56 -11.44 1.55 -6.62
N GLU A 57 -10.83 0.99 -7.67
CA GLU A 57 -9.97 -0.19 -7.62
C GLU A 57 -8.51 0.21 -7.83
N VAL A 58 -7.63 -0.28 -6.97
CA VAL A 58 -6.18 -0.16 -7.12
C VAL A 58 -5.66 -1.46 -7.73
N LEU A 59 -4.96 -1.35 -8.85
CA LEU A 59 -4.44 -2.46 -9.63
C LEU A 59 -2.91 -2.45 -9.57
N ASP A 60 -2.28 -3.63 -9.48
CA ASP A 60 -0.83 -3.77 -9.59
C ASP A 60 -0.35 -3.54 -11.04
N ARG A 61 0.96 -3.63 -11.26
CA ARG A 61 1.59 -3.45 -12.58
C ARG A 61 1.09 -4.44 -13.65
N ASP A 62 0.61 -5.61 -13.22
CA ASP A 62 0.08 -6.66 -14.09
C ASP A 62 -1.45 -6.53 -14.29
N GLY A 63 -2.08 -5.51 -13.68
CA GLY A 63 -3.52 -5.26 -13.75
C GLY A 63 -4.35 -6.12 -12.79
N ARG A 64 -3.72 -6.78 -11.80
CA ARG A 64 -4.41 -7.55 -10.76
C ARG A 64 -4.91 -6.62 -9.66
N LEU A 65 -6.08 -6.92 -9.12
CA LEU A 65 -6.66 -6.14 -8.03
C LEU A 65 -5.81 -6.26 -6.75
N VAL A 66 -5.42 -5.11 -6.21
CA VAL A 66 -4.69 -4.96 -4.94
C VAL A 66 -5.65 -4.57 -3.82
N ALA A 67 -6.50 -3.57 -4.06
CA ALA A 67 -7.43 -3.06 -3.06
C ALA A 67 -8.60 -2.33 -3.70
N ARG A 68 -9.69 -2.19 -2.92
CA ARG A 68 -10.79 -1.26 -3.18
C ARG A 68 -10.75 -0.14 -2.15
N LEU A 69 -10.87 1.11 -2.61
CA LEU A 69 -10.64 2.29 -1.77
C LEU A 69 -11.83 2.65 -0.87
N ALA A 70 -13.05 2.34 -1.31
CA ALA A 70 -14.22 2.60 -0.48
C ALA A 70 -14.44 1.49 0.54
N PRO A 71 -14.89 1.83 1.77
CA PRO A 71 -15.30 0.83 2.77
C PRO A 71 -16.49 0.02 2.29
N GLU A 72 -17.31 0.57 1.38
CA GLU A 72 -18.45 -0.06 0.76
C GLU A 72 -18.02 -0.71 -0.57
N GLN A 73 -17.81 -2.01 -0.55
CA GLN A 73 -17.55 -2.78 -1.76
C GLN A 73 -18.88 -3.02 -2.49
N ARG A 74 -19.05 -2.42 -3.68
CA ARG A 74 -20.25 -2.54 -4.50
C ARG A 74 -19.89 -2.78 -5.96
N ILE A 75 -20.47 -3.81 -6.55
CA ILE A 75 -20.33 -4.15 -7.96
C ILE A 75 -21.73 -4.23 -8.52
N LEU A 76 -22.02 -3.36 -9.51
CA LEU A 76 -23.36 -3.29 -10.09
C LEU A 76 -23.55 -4.39 -11.13
N VAL A 77 -24.72 -5.02 -11.10
CA VAL A 77 -25.14 -5.99 -12.09
C VAL A 77 -26.58 -5.70 -12.52
N PRO A 78 -26.91 -5.78 -13.82
CA PRO A 78 -28.28 -5.65 -14.30
C PRO A 78 -29.11 -6.83 -13.81
N ILE A 79 -30.42 -6.63 -13.63
CA ILE A 79 -31.33 -7.68 -13.14
C ILE A 79 -31.30 -8.95 -14.02
N ALA A 80 -31.11 -8.78 -15.31
CA ALA A 80 -31.01 -9.89 -16.27
C ALA A 80 -29.80 -10.81 -16.04
N ALA A 81 -28.73 -10.30 -15.39
CA ALA A 81 -27.54 -11.08 -15.03
C ALA A 81 -27.67 -11.78 -13.67
N ILE A 82 -28.73 -11.50 -12.90
CA ILE A 82 -28.98 -12.10 -11.59
C ILE A 82 -29.89 -13.32 -11.75
N PRO A 83 -29.41 -14.55 -11.45
CA PRO A 83 -30.23 -15.74 -11.62
C PRO A 83 -31.52 -15.74 -10.79
N GLN A 84 -32.59 -16.36 -11.30
CA GLN A 84 -33.88 -16.46 -10.62
C GLN A 84 -33.76 -17.10 -9.21
N ARG A 85 -32.83 -18.04 -9.01
CA ARG A 85 -32.58 -18.64 -7.68
C ARG A 85 -32.07 -17.61 -6.65
N VAL A 86 -31.36 -16.53 -7.09
CA VAL A 86 -30.92 -15.46 -6.23
C VAL A 86 -32.06 -14.49 -5.94
N THR A 87 -32.74 -13.98 -6.98
CA THR A 87 -33.91 -13.10 -6.79
C THR A 87 -34.98 -13.78 -5.95
N GLY A 88 -35.27 -15.06 -6.23
CA GLY A 88 -36.22 -15.89 -5.48
C GLY A 88 -35.85 -16.09 -4.01
N ALA A 89 -34.54 -16.18 -3.68
CA ALA A 89 -34.11 -16.29 -2.29
C ALA A 89 -34.42 -15.02 -1.48
N PHE A 90 -34.12 -13.84 -2.02
CA PHE A 90 -34.44 -12.56 -1.36
C PHE A 90 -35.95 -12.33 -1.28
N LEU A 91 -36.69 -12.60 -2.37
CA LEU A 91 -38.16 -12.50 -2.38
C LEU A 91 -38.80 -13.43 -1.34
N ALA A 92 -38.37 -14.68 -1.26
CA ALA A 92 -38.92 -15.66 -0.34
C ALA A 92 -38.78 -15.28 1.13
N VAL A 93 -37.68 -14.58 1.52
CA VAL A 93 -37.40 -14.23 2.92
C VAL A 93 -37.83 -12.82 3.27
N GLU A 94 -37.66 -11.86 2.35
CA GLU A 94 -37.88 -10.44 2.63
C GLU A 94 -39.29 -10.00 2.22
N ASP A 95 -39.81 -10.44 1.05
CA ASP A 95 -41.07 -9.94 0.51
C ASP A 95 -41.72 -10.89 -0.48
N ARG A 96 -42.40 -11.94 0.05
CA ARG A 96 -43.03 -13.00 -0.79
C ARG A 96 -44.10 -12.50 -1.76
N ARG A 97 -44.71 -11.36 -1.45
CA ARG A 97 -45.80 -10.76 -2.22
C ARG A 97 -45.39 -9.53 -2.99
N PHE A 98 -44.09 -9.38 -3.21
CA PHE A 98 -43.47 -8.19 -3.84
C PHE A 98 -44.20 -7.76 -5.12
N TYR A 99 -44.56 -8.70 -6.00
CA TYR A 99 -45.26 -8.39 -7.24
C TYR A 99 -46.78 -8.14 -7.08
N GLN A 100 -47.32 -8.37 -5.86
CA GLN A 100 -48.76 -8.26 -5.60
C GLN A 100 -49.19 -6.97 -4.90
N HIS A 101 -48.25 -6.21 -4.38
CA HIS A 101 -48.53 -4.94 -3.69
C HIS A 101 -47.82 -3.76 -4.38
N ARG A 102 -48.17 -2.54 -4.00
CA ARG A 102 -47.60 -1.28 -4.50
C ARG A 102 -46.85 -0.56 -3.38
N GLY A 103 -45.71 -1.09 -2.99
CA GLY A 103 -44.80 -0.52 -1.95
C GLY A 103 -45.14 -0.94 -0.53
N ILE A 104 -46.39 -1.19 -0.21
CA ILE A 104 -46.89 -1.54 1.14
C ILE A 104 -47.69 -2.83 1.06
N ASP A 105 -47.33 -3.85 1.82
CA ASP A 105 -48.10 -5.07 1.99
C ASP A 105 -49.01 -4.96 3.21
N PHE A 106 -50.23 -4.45 3.00
CA PHE A 106 -51.23 -4.26 4.07
C PHE A 106 -51.64 -5.57 4.75
N HIS A 107 -51.72 -6.69 4.02
CA HIS A 107 -52.05 -7.99 4.60
C HIS A 107 -50.96 -8.48 5.57
N ARG A 108 -49.71 -8.31 5.20
CA ARG A 108 -48.58 -8.66 6.07
C ARG A 108 -48.52 -7.73 7.28
N MET A 109 -48.80 -6.44 7.08
CA MET A 109 -48.79 -5.44 8.15
C MET A 109 -49.88 -5.69 9.19
N LEU A 110 -51.14 -6.00 8.76
CA LEU A 110 -52.23 -6.37 9.64
C LEU A 110 -51.95 -7.68 10.37
N GLY A 111 -51.43 -8.69 9.68
CA GLY A 111 -51.06 -9.97 10.28
C GLY A 111 -49.93 -9.86 11.31
N ALA A 112 -48.96 -8.98 11.07
CA ALA A 112 -47.90 -8.70 12.05
C ALA A 112 -48.47 -7.96 13.27
N LEU A 113 -49.31 -6.94 13.07
CA LEU A 113 -49.94 -6.19 14.17
C LEU A 113 -50.83 -7.11 15.03
N TRP A 114 -51.59 -7.99 14.42
CA TRP A 114 -52.43 -8.98 15.15
C TRP A 114 -51.58 -9.91 16.02
N ARG A 115 -50.49 -10.42 15.51
CA ARG A 115 -49.55 -11.28 16.26
C ARG A 115 -48.82 -10.53 17.36
N ASP A 116 -48.30 -9.34 17.07
CA ASP A 116 -47.57 -8.51 18.05
C ASP A 116 -48.46 -8.13 19.23
N VAL A 117 -49.75 -7.83 19.01
CA VAL A 117 -50.73 -7.59 20.05
C VAL A 117 -51.01 -8.85 20.89
N HIS A 118 -51.14 -10.04 20.27
CA HIS A 118 -51.40 -11.29 20.98
C HIS A 118 -50.19 -11.87 21.73
N THR A 119 -48.98 -11.60 21.23
CA THR A 119 -47.75 -12.15 21.81
C THR A 119 -46.98 -11.15 22.67
N PHE A 120 -47.46 -9.91 22.77
CA PHE A 120 -46.74 -8.77 23.42
C PHE A 120 -45.28 -8.66 22.99
N SER A 121 -44.95 -9.04 21.74
CA SER A 121 -43.62 -9.06 21.22
C SER A 121 -43.54 -8.31 19.88
N PHE A 122 -42.91 -7.13 19.85
CA PHE A 122 -42.67 -6.34 18.64
C PHE A 122 -41.51 -6.93 17.81
N ARG A 123 -41.60 -8.21 17.39
CA ARG A 123 -40.49 -8.95 16.78
C ARG A 123 -40.62 -9.20 15.27
N GLU A 124 -41.78 -9.01 14.64
CA GLU A 124 -41.94 -9.28 13.23
C GLU A 124 -41.74 -8.03 12.36
N GLY A 125 -40.83 -8.14 11.38
CA GLY A 125 -40.58 -7.11 10.37
C GLY A 125 -41.68 -7.07 9.32
N SER A 126 -42.46 -5.99 9.27
CA SER A 126 -43.51 -5.73 8.25
C SER A 126 -42.99 -4.87 7.07
N SER A 127 -41.67 -4.72 6.92
CA SER A 127 -41.07 -3.90 5.86
C SER A 127 -41.03 -4.67 4.52
N THR A 128 -41.41 -4.01 3.44
CA THR A 128 -41.26 -4.51 2.07
C THR A 128 -39.86 -4.21 1.51
N ILE A 129 -39.49 -4.86 0.41
CA ILE A 129 -38.26 -4.56 -0.34
C ILE A 129 -38.20 -3.09 -0.74
N THR A 130 -39.30 -2.50 -1.20
CA THR A 130 -39.37 -1.09 -1.59
C THR A 130 -39.13 -0.14 -0.40
N MET A 131 -39.66 -0.46 0.79
CA MET A 131 -39.37 0.31 2.02
C MET A 131 -37.90 0.19 2.45
N GLN A 132 -37.29 -0.97 2.29
CA GLN A 132 -35.88 -1.17 2.58
C GLN A 132 -35.01 -0.40 1.57
N LEU A 133 -35.37 -0.42 0.28
CA LEU A 133 -34.70 0.38 -0.75
C LEU A 133 -34.78 1.88 -0.42
N ALA A 134 -35.97 2.40 -0.09
CA ALA A 134 -36.15 3.78 0.30
C ALA A 134 -35.20 4.19 1.44
N ARG A 135 -35.10 3.36 2.48
CA ARG A 135 -34.17 3.59 3.62
C ARG A 135 -32.70 3.61 3.21
N ASN A 136 -32.31 2.73 2.30
CA ASN A 136 -30.90 2.62 1.88
C ASN A 136 -30.48 3.76 0.94
N VAL A 137 -31.40 4.29 0.15
CA VAL A 137 -31.12 5.35 -0.82
C VAL A 137 -31.28 6.75 -0.23
N PHE A 138 -32.19 6.92 0.75
CA PHE A 138 -32.47 8.21 1.40
C PHE A 138 -32.13 8.23 2.90
N PRO A 139 -30.91 7.86 3.30
CA PRO A 139 -30.54 7.74 4.72
C PRO A 139 -30.56 9.07 5.48
N ARG A 140 -30.31 10.19 4.79
CA ARG A 140 -30.33 11.55 5.39
C ARG A 140 -31.74 11.98 5.78
N GLN A 141 -32.76 11.64 4.98
CA GLN A 141 -34.15 12.00 5.19
C GLN A 141 -34.85 11.06 6.20
N ILE A 142 -34.56 9.77 6.07
CA ILE A 142 -35.20 8.72 6.90
C ILE A 142 -34.54 8.64 8.28
N GLY A 143 -33.22 8.88 8.37
CA GLY A 143 -32.45 8.82 9.62
C GLY A 143 -32.22 7.38 10.13
N PRO A 144 -31.22 7.18 11.00
CA PRO A 144 -30.83 5.85 11.50
C PRO A 144 -31.73 5.35 12.64
N ALA A 145 -32.35 6.25 13.41
CA ALA A 145 -33.10 5.91 14.63
C ALA A 145 -34.40 5.13 14.30
N ARG A 146 -34.74 4.12 15.12
CA ARG A 146 -35.97 3.32 14.99
C ARG A 146 -37.17 4.07 15.56
N THR A 147 -37.69 5.06 14.83
CA THR A 147 -38.80 5.93 15.23
C THR A 147 -40.05 5.70 14.36
N LEU A 148 -41.22 6.07 14.87
CA LEU A 148 -42.47 6.08 14.08
C LEU A 148 -42.37 7.02 12.87
N ARG A 149 -41.73 8.18 13.06
CA ARG A 149 -41.48 9.15 11.96
C ARG A 149 -40.68 8.52 10.83
N ARG A 150 -39.62 7.74 11.14
CA ARG A 150 -38.87 7.01 10.15
C ARG A 150 -39.75 6.05 9.37
N LYS A 151 -40.65 5.31 10.07
CA LYS A 151 -41.53 4.35 9.41
C LYS A 151 -42.52 5.04 8.48
N LEU A 152 -43.01 6.22 8.83
CA LEU A 152 -43.87 7.02 7.95
C LEU A 152 -43.11 7.48 6.69
N TRP A 153 -41.84 7.91 6.81
CA TRP A 153 -41.01 8.24 5.65
C TRP A 153 -40.80 7.02 4.75
N GLU A 154 -40.51 5.85 5.31
CA GLU A 154 -40.38 4.60 4.54
C GLU A 154 -41.65 4.30 3.74
N LEU A 155 -42.84 4.51 4.31
CA LEU A 155 -44.13 4.29 3.63
C LEU A 155 -44.37 5.28 2.50
N VAL A 156 -44.15 6.56 2.74
CA VAL A 156 -44.37 7.62 1.72
C VAL A 156 -43.43 7.41 0.55
N LEU A 157 -42.13 7.25 0.81
CA LEU A 157 -41.14 7.07 -0.24
C LEU A 157 -41.30 5.74 -0.99
N ALA A 158 -41.66 4.64 -0.32
CA ALA A 158 -41.95 3.38 -0.99
C ALA A 158 -43.10 3.50 -1.98
N ARG A 159 -44.16 4.26 -1.63
CA ARG A 159 -45.28 4.51 -2.54
C ARG A 159 -44.85 5.34 -3.75
N GLU A 160 -44.04 6.39 -3.56
CA GLU A 160 -43.53 7.21 -4.66
C GLU A 160 -42.59 6.44 -5.59
N ILE A 161 -41.72 5.59 -5.03
CA ILE A 161 -40.82 4.73 -5.81
C ILE A 161 -41.64 3.78 -6.71
N GLU A 162 -42.69 3.14 -6.18
CA GLU A 162 -43.56 2.22 -6.94
C GLU A 162 -44.41 2.92 -8.01
N GLN A 163 -44.62 4.23 -7.89
CA GLN A 163 -45.31 5.02 -8.92
C GLN A 163 -44.40 5.36 -10.11
N LYS A 164 -43.09 5.42 -9.88
CA LYS A 164 -42.12 5.88 -10.89
C LYS A 164 -41.26 4.78 -11.48
N LEU A 165 -41.03 3.68 -10.75
CA LEU A 165 -40.15 2.60 -11.17
C LEU A 165 -40.91 1.28 -11.33
N SER A 166 -40.51 0.47 -12.31
CA SER A 166 -41.00 -0.91 -12.46
C SER A 166 -40.54 -1.79 -11.31
N LYS A 167 -41.23 -2.91 -11.08
CA LYS A 167 -40.84 -3.91 -10.07
C LYS A 167 -39.45 -4.48 -10.31
N GLU A 168 -39.08 -4.71 -11.55
CA GLU A 168 -37.77 -5.21 -11.97
C GLU A 168 -36.69 -4.21 -11.61
N ARG A 169 -36.93 -2.89 -11.86
CA ARG A 169 -35.97 -1.86 -11.52
C ARG A 169 -35.82 -1.66 -10.01
N ILE A 170 -36.91 -1.73 -9.26
CA ILE A 170 -36.89 -1.70 -7.79
C ILE A 170 -36.07 -2.86 -7.23
N LEU A 171 -36.31 -4.08 -7.74
CA LEU A 171 -35.57 -5.26 -7.30
C LEU A 171 -34.09 -5.18 -7.68
N GLU A 172 -33.76 -4.69 -8.87
CA GLU A 172 -32.40 -4.47 -9.32
C GLU A 172 -31.67 -3.50 -8.38
N LEU A 173 -32.26 -2.35 -8.12
CA LEU A 173 -31.68 -1.35 -7.20
C LEU A 173 -31.51 -1.93 -5.79
N TYR A 174 -32.48 -2.66 -5.29
CA TYR A 174 -32.41 -3.29 -3.98
C TYR A 174 -31.26 -4.30 -3.89
N LEU A 175 -31.14 -5.22 -4.85
CA LEU A 175 -30.12 -6.26 -4.89
C LEU A 175 -28.70 -5.69 -5.07
N ASN A 176 -28.58 -4.50 -5.67
CA ASN A 176 -27.30 -3.79 -5.79
C ASN A 176 -26.97 -2.89 -4.58
N GLN A 177 -27.94 -2.63 -3.68
CA GLN A 177 -27.78 -1.71 -2.55
C GLN A 177 -27.70 -2.39 -1.19
N ILE A 178 -28.27 -3.59 -1.05
CA ILE A 178 -28.44 -4.23 0.25
C ILE A 178 -27.09 -4.56 0.91
N TYR A 179 -26.91 -4.22 2.17
CA TYR A 179 -25.73 -4.58 2.95
C TYR A 179 -25.76 -6.04 3.37
N LEU A 180 -24.70 -6.76 3.05
CA LEU A 180 -24.56 -8.20 3.26
C LEU A 180 -23.42 -8.59 4.22
N GLY A 181 -22.94 -7.64 5.02
CA GLY A 181 -21.84 -7.87 5.98
C GLY A 181 -20.45 -7.65 5.37
N ASN A 182 -19.45 -7.53 6.24
CA ASN A 182 -18.02 -7.39 5.86
C ASN A 182 -17.72 -6.29 4.81
N GLY A 183 -18.45 -5.15 4.86
CA GLY A 183 -18.31 -4.07 3.89
C GLY A 183 -18.92 -4.37 2.51
N LEU A 184 -19.57 -5.53 2.33
CA LEU A 184 -20.11 -5.97 1.04
C LEU A 184 -21.54 -5.45 0.82
N TYR A 185 -21.72 -4.66 -0.20
CA TYR A 185 -22.99 -4.09 -0.63
C TYR A 185 -23.40 -4.63 -2.00
N GLY A 186 -24.61 -5.16 -2.08
CA GLY A 186 -25.14 -5.81 -3.29
C GLY A 186 -24.69 -7.26 -3.47
N VAL A 187 -25.48 -8.00 -4.25
CA VAL A 187 -25.35 -9.45 -4.40
C VAL A 187 -24.10 -9.89 -5.14
N GLU A 188 -23.60 -9.08 -6.10
CA GLU A 188 -22.39 -9.41 -6.85
C GLU A 188 -21.14 -9.26 -5.98
N ALA A 189 -21.01 -8.15 -5.24
CA ALA A 189 -19.90 -7.96 -4.32
C ALA A 189 -19.88 -9.04 -3.23
N ALA A 190 -21.05 -9.40 -2.70
CA ALA A 190 -21.17 -10.46 -1.71
C ALA A 190 -20.88 -11.86 -2.28
N ALA A 191 -21.28 -12.13 -3.53
CA ALA A 191 -20.97 -13.39 -4.21
C ALA A 191 -19.47 -13.58 -4.37
N ARG A 192 -18.76 -12.55 -4.84
CA ARG A 192 -17.30 -12.56 -4.96
C ARG A 192 -16.62 -12.62 -3.60
N GLY A 193 -17.04 -11.79 -2.67
CA GLY A 193 -16.42 -11.70 -1.34
C GLY A 193 -16.58 -12.98 -0.51
N TYR A 194 -17.74 -13.60 -0.50
CA TYR A 194 -17.96 -14.83 0.27
C TYR A 194 -17.60 -16.11 -0.47
N PHE A 195 -17.76 -16.16 -1.81
CA PHE A 195 -17.65 -17.41 -2.57
C PHE A 195 -16.60 -17.36 -3.70
N GLY A 196 -15.98 -16.20 -3.96
CA GLY A 196 -14.92 -16.04 -4.97
C GLY A 196 -15.41 -16.17 -6.41
N LYS A 197 -16.72 -15.98 -6.68
CA LYS A 197 -17.31 -16.13 -8.00
C LYS A 197 -18.47 -15.16 -8.25
N PRO A 198 -18.81 -14.89 -9.51
CA PRO A 198 -19.91 -13.98 -9.85
C PRO A 198 -21.26 -14.50 -9.37
N VAL A 199 -22.22 -13.60 -9.19
CA VAL A 199 -23.59 -13.92 -8.75
C VAL A 199 -24.28 -14.91 -9.68
N SER A 200 -23.97 -14.88 -10.98
CA SER A 200 -24.50 -15.77 -12.01
C SER A 200 -24.21 -17.26 -11.76
N GLU A 201 -23.14 -17.57 -11.03
CA GLU A 201 -22.67 -18.94 -10.75
C GLU A 201 -23.03 -19.45 -9.36
N LEU A 202 -23.78 -18.68 -8.57
CA LEU A 202 -24.14 -19.09 -7.22
C LEU A 202 -25.08 -20.31 -7.23
N SER A 203 -24.84 -21.29 -6.35
CA SER A 203 -25.76 -22.38 -6.05
C SER A 203 -26.98 -21.88 -5.25
N ALA A 204 -28.04 -22.68 -5.16
CA ALA A 204 -29.19 -22.37 -4.31
C ALA A 204 -28.79 -22.19 -2.83
N ALA A 205 -27.84 -22.99 -2.32
CA ALA A 205 -27.33 -22.87 -0.96
C ALA A 205 -26.60 -21.56 -0.74
N GLN A 206 -25.82 -21.11 -1.72
CA GLN A 206 -25.08 -19.84 -1.67
C GLN A 206 -26.02 -18.64 -1.80
N ALA A 207 -27.00 -18.69 -2.70
CA ALA A 207 -28.04 -17.67 -2.83
C ALA A 207 -28.84 -17.50 -1.53
N ALA A 208 -29.24 -18.62 -0.92
CA ALA A 208 -29.94 -18.63 0.37
C ALA A 208 -29.06 -18.07 1.50
N MET A 209 -27.75 -18.31 1.47
CA MET A 209 -26.84 -17.72 2.44
C MET A 209 -26.79 -16.20 2.31
N LEU A 210 -26.65 -15.65 1.09
CA LEU A 210 -26.69 -14.20 0.90
C LEU A 210 -28.02 -13.60 1.36
N ALA A 211 -29.15 -14.23 1.04
CA ALA A 211 -30.48 -13.76 1.46
C ALA A 211 -30.74 -13.92 2.97
N ALA A 212 -29.93 -14.69 3.67
CA ALA A 212 -30.00 -14.82 5.14
C ALA A 212 -29.39 -13.61 5.88
N LEU A 213 -28.48 -12.87 5.26
CA LEU A 213 -27.65 -11.83 5.89
C LEU A 213 -28.39 -10.52 6.21
N PRO A 214 -29.31 -9.98 5.38
CA PRO A 214 -29.89 -8.64 5.59
C PRO A 214 -30.55 -8.46 6.96
N LYS A 215 -31.08 -9.51 7.55
CA LYS A 215 -31.75 -9.47 8.85
C LYS A 215 -30.82 -9.04 10.00
N ALA A 216 -29.59 -9.56 10.02
CA ALA A 216 -28.56 -9.25 11.00
C ALA A 216 -27.16 -9.66 10.45
N PRO A 217 -26.53 -8.86 9.60
CA PRO A 217 -25.31 -9.23 8.89
C PRO A 217 -24.17 -9.64 9.82
N THR A 218 -24.02 -8.98 10.98
CA THR A 218 -22.99 -9.31 11.96
C THR A 218 -23.26 -10.64 12.68
N THR A 219 -24.55 -10.94 13.00
CA THR A 219 -24.93 -12.16 13.73
C THR A 219 -24.92 -13.40 12.85
N TYR A 220 -25.18 -13.22 11.55
CA TYR A 220 -25.23 -14.30 10.57
C TYR A 220 -24.01 -14.34 9.65
N ASP A 221 -22.92 -13.66 10.03
CA ASP A 221 -21.66 -13.73 9.30
C ASP A 221 -21.14 -15.17 9.23
N PRO A 222 -21.06 -15.79 8.03
CA PRO A 222 -20.67 -17.19 7.91
C PRO A 222 -19.20 -17.46 8.24
N ARG A 223 -18.35 -16.42 8.29
CA ARG A 223 -16.94 -16.53 8.68
C ARG A 223 -16.77 -16.56 10.19
N ARG A 224 -17.55 -15.75 10.91
CA ARG A 224 -17.47 -15.60 12.38
C ARG A 224 -18.41 -16.57 13.12
N TYR A 225 -19.60 -16.79 12.58
CA TYR A 225 -20.65 -17.56 13.24
C TYR A 225 -21.28 -18.60 12.29
N PRO A 226 -20.50 -19.60 11.82
CA PRO A 226 -20.92 -20.55 10.78
C PRO A 226 -22.20 -21.32 11.10
N ASP A 227 -22.41 -21.71 12.38
CA ASP A 227 -23.60 -22.47 12.76
C ASP A 227 -24.87 -21.61 12.78
N ALA A 228 -24.79 -20.35 13.23
CA ALA A 228 -25.90 -19.42 13.18
C ALA A 228 -26.27 -19.08 11.73
N ALA A 229 -25.27 -18.83 10.91
CA ALA A 229 -25.42 -18.60 9.47
C ALA A 229 -26.06 -19.79 8.76
N ARG A 230 -25.61 -21.02 9.06
CA ARG A 230 -26.18 -22.26 8.52
C ARG A 230 -27.64 -22.45 8.88
N ARG A 231 -27.99 -22.31 10.17
CA ARG A 231 -29.40 -22.41 10.60
C ARG A 231 -30.27 -21.39 9.88
N ARG A 232 -29.80 -20.17 9.70
CA ARG A 232 -30.56 -19.11 9.01
C ARG A 232 -30.67 -19.39 7.51
N ARG A 233 -29.60 -19.84 6.83
CA ARG A 233 -29.62 -20.33 5.43
C ARG A 233 -30.66 -21.41 5.22
N ASP A 234 -30.68 -22.43 6.11
CA ASP A 234 -31.58 -23.56 5.98
C ASP A 234 -33.06 -23.14 6.11
N LEU A 235 -33.35 -22.11 6.94
CA LEU A 235 -34.67 -21.51 6.97
C LEU A 235 -35.02 -20.84 5.63
N VAL A 236 -34.09 -20.05 5.05
CA VAL A 236 -34.28 -19.41 3.73
C VAL A 236 -34.56 -20.47 2.65
N LEU A 237 -33.78 -21.55 2.62
CA LEU A 237 -34.01 -22.67 1.65
C LEU A 237 -35.41 -23.27 1.75
N ARG A 238 -35.94 -23.48 2.98
CA ARG A 238 -37.31 -23.95 3.16
C ARG A 238 -38.35 -22.94 2.67
N LEU A 239 -38.08 -21.64 2.87
CA LEU A 239 -38.94 -20.58 2.36
C LEU A 239 -38.93 -20.51 0.84
N MET A 240 -37.76 -20.68 0.20
CA MET A 240 -37.62 -20.76 -1.26
C MET A 240 -38.40 -21.93 -1.84
N ALA A 241 -38.35 -23.11 -1.21
CA ALA A 241 -39.15 -24.28 -1.64
C ALA A 241 -40.65 -24.02 -1.44
N GLY A 242 -41.06 -23.39 -0.33
CA GLY A 242 -42.46 -23.03 -0.07
C GLY A 242 -43.03 -21.98 -1.02
N THR A 243 -42.20 -21.20 -1.70
CA THR A 243 -42.62 -20.24 -2.76
C THR A 243 -42.43 -20.78 -4.18
N GLY A 244 -41.91 -21.99 -4.33
CA GLY A 244 -41.61 -22.56 -5.65
C GLY A 244 -40.36 -22.02 -6.33
N ALA A 245 -39.53 -21.24 -5.60
CA ALA A 245 -38.27 -20.69 -6.14
C ALA A 245 -37.19 -21.77 -6.35
N ILE A 246 -37.30 -22.90 -5.64
CA ILE A 246 -36.49 -24.11 -5.85
C ILE A 246 -37.38 -25.36 -5.72
N SER A 247 -37.01 -26.44 -6.40
CA SER A 247 -37.68 -27.71 -6.30
C SER A 247 -37.39 -28.44 -4.97
N PRO A 248 -38.22 -29.43 -4.54
CA PRO A 248 -37.92 -30.25 -3.38
C PRO A 248 -36.61 -31.04 -3.49
N GLU A 249 -36.17 -31.37 -4.68
CA GLU A 249 -34.91 -32.05 -4.94
C GLU A 249 -33.73 -31.10 -4.73
N GLU A 250 -33.80 -29.88 -5.28
CA GLU A 250 -32.81 -28.82 -5.06
C GLU A 250 -32.71 -28.44 -3.57
N LEU A 251 -33.82 -28.40 -2.84
CA LEU A 251 -33.83 -28.20 -1.41
C LEU A 251 -32.99 -29.26 -0.68
N ARG A 252 -33.26 -30.56 -0.98
CA ARG A 252 -32.49 -31.64 -0.34
C ARG A 252 -30.99 -31.55 -0.63
N LYS A 253 -30.61 -31.22 -1.86
CA LYS A 253 -29.23 -31.04 -2.29
C LYS A 253 -28.60 -29.83 -1.57
N ALA A 254 -29.28 -28.70 -1.55
CA ALA A 254 -28.78 -27.45 -0.93
C ALA A 254 -28.61 -27.54 0.59
N LEU A 255 -29.48 -28.29 1.30
CA LEU A 255 -29.35 -28.52 2.74
C LEU A 255 -28.09 -29.35 3.11
N ARG A 256 -27.63 -30.23 2.22
CA ARG A 256 -26.41 -31.04 2.40
C ARG A 256 -25.14 -30.28 2.02
N ASP A 257 -25.26 -29.16 1.33
CA ASP A 257 -24.11 -28.37 0.86
C ASP A 257 -23.31 -27.81 2.04
N LYS A 258 -22.06 -28.24 2.13
CA LYS A 258 -21.07 -27.67 3.04
C LYS A 258 -20.48 -26.43 2.35
N LEU A 259 -21.10 -25.27 2.51
CA LEU A 259 -20.66 -24.02 1.92
C LEU A 259 -19.14 -23.82 2.12
N ARG A 260 -18.40 -23.82 1.03
CA ARG A 260 -16.99 -23.42 1.03
C ARG A 260 -16.96 -21.91 0.81
N LEU A 261 -16.45 -21.20 1.81
CA LEU A 261 -16.20 -19.77 1.70
C LEU A 261 -14.86 -19.57 1.00
N SER A 262 -14.79 -18.56 0.14
CA SER A 262 -13.52 -18.03 -0.33
C SER A 262 -12.73 -17.50 0.86
N PRO A 263 -11.41 -17.62 0.90
CA PRO A 263 -10.61 -16.86 1.84
C PRO A 263 -11.10 -15.41 1.83
N SER A 264 -11.08 -14.74 2.98
CA SER A 264 -11.27 -13.30 3.00
C SER A 264 -10.36 -12.72 1.93
N GLU A 265 -10.87 -11.94 0.98
CA GLU A 265 -10.06 -10.92 0.35
C GLU A 265 -9.70 -9.95 1.49
N GLU A 266 -8.83 -10.38 2.40
CA GLU A 266 -7.96 -9.44 3.07
C GLU A 266 -7.34 -8.68 1.91
N THR A 267 -7.56 -7.38 1.88
CA THR A 267 -6.90 -6.44 0.98
C THR A 267 -5.51 -6.98 0.71
N ALA A 268 -5.28 -7.40 -0.53
CA ALA A 268 -4.04 -8.06 -0.91
C ALA A 268 -2.92 -7.17 -0.38
N GLY A 269 -2.06 -7.72 0.48
CA GLY A 269 -1.07 -6.97 1.26
C GLY A 269 -0.46 -5.82 0.47
N ALA A 270 -0.28 -4.72 1.10
CA ALA A 270 0.42 -3.47 0.82
C ALA A 270 -0.38 -2.27 1.37
N PRO A 271 -0.79 -2.31 2.63
CA PRO A 271 -1.72 -1.28 3.14
C PRO A 271 -1.10 0.12 3.13
N TRP A 272 0.20 0.28 3.41
CA TRP A 272 0.89 1.57 3.29
C TRP A 272 0.96 2.06 1.84
N PHE A 273 1.18 1.16 0.88
CA PHE A 273 1.18 1.48 -0.54
C PHE A 273 -0.20 1.98 -0.97
N VAL A 274 -1.26 1.27 -0.61
CA VAL A 274 -2.64 1.66 -0.90
C VAL A 274 -2.99 3.00 -0.24
N ALA A 275 -2.54 3.25 0.99
CA ALA A 275 -2.71 4.53 1.66
C ALA A 275 -1.97 5.67 0.93
N ALA A 276 -0.78 5.41 0.38
CA ALA A 276 -0.05 6.39 -0.44
C ALA A 276 -0.76 6.69 -1.76
N VAL A 277 -1.25 5.66 -2.47
CA VAL A 277 -2.09 5.80 -3.68
C VAL A 277 -3.33 6.64 -3.37
N ARG A 278 -4.01 6.35 -2.26
CA ARG A 278 -5.21 7.08 -1.86
C ARG A 278 -4.93 8.55 -1.60
N ARG A 279 -3.81 8.90 -0.95
CA ARG A 279 -3.40 10.30 -0.76
C ARG A 279 -3.19 11.00 -2.11
N GLU A 280 -2.43 10.38 -3.02
CA GLU A 280 -2.17 10.93 -4.36
C GLU A 280 -3.46 11.17 -5.16
N LEU A 281 -4.43 10.24 -5.05
CA LEU A 281 -5.75 10.39 -5.66
C LEU A 281 -6.58 11.50 -5.00
N HIS A 282 -6.56 11.61 -3.68
CA HIS A 282 -7.28 12.66 -2.94
C HIS A 282 -6.73 14.04 -3.25
N ASP A 283 -5.42 14.18 -3.40
CA ASP A 283 -4.78 15.44 -3.79
C ASP A 283 -5.21 15.87 -5.20
N ARG A 284 -5.48 14.92 -6.09
CA ARG A 284 -5.83 15.18 -7.50
C ARG A 284 -7.34 15.29 -7.76
N PHE A 285 -8.15 14.44 -7.14
CA PHE A 285 -9.58 14.26 -7.43
C PHE A 285 -10.48 14.55 -6.22
N GLY A 286 -9.91 14.86 -5.05
CA GLY A 286 -10.66 15.00 -3.80
C GLY A 286 -11.02 13.66 -3.16
N ALA A 287 -11.62 13.71 -1.96
CA ALA A 287 -12.00 12.50 -1.19
C ALA A 287 -13.03 11.61 -1.90
N GLU A 288 -13.75 12.16 -2.89
CA GLU A 288 -14.73 11.43 -3.70
C GLU A 288 -14.08 10.37 -4.60
N ALA A 289 -12.76 10.48 -4.85
CA ALA A 289 -11.99 9.50 -5.62
C ALA A 289 -12.21 8.06 -5.14
N ASP A 290 -12.44 7.85 -3.85
CA ASP A 290 -12.68 6.51 -3.29
C ASP A 290 -13.92 5.82 -3.86
N THR A 291 -14.92 6.61 -4.28
CA THR A 291 -16.26 6.16 -4.67
C THR A 291 -16.65 6.48 -6.12
N MET A 292 -15.71 7.01 -6.90
CA MET A 292 -15.93 7.36 -8.31
C MET A 292 -15.88 6.17 -9.27
N GLY A 293 -15.57 4.95 -8.78
CA GLY A 293 -15.42 3.76 -9.63
C GLY A 293 -14.18 3.82 -10.53
N LEU A 294 -13.13 4.48 -10.08
CA LEU A 294 -11.87 4.60 -10.83
C LEU A 294 -11.13 3.28 -10.89
N ARG A 295 -10.43 3.04 -11.98
CA ARG A 295 -9.44 1.97 -12.10
C ARG A 295 -8.05 2.60 -12.05
N VAL A 296 -7.38 2.44 -10.92
CA VAL A 296 -6.09 3.06 -10.62
C VAL A 296 -4.98 2.06 -10.88
N ARG A 297 -4.24 2.26 -11.97
CA ARG A 297 -3.06 1.44 -12.28
C ARG A 297 -1.86 1.96 -11.51
N THR A 298 -1.05 1.05 -10.98
CA THR A 298 0.11 1.38 -10.17
C THR A 298 1.37 0.64 -10.63
N GLY A 299 2.51 1.08 -10.11
CA GLY A 299 3.79 0.40 -10.30
C GLY A 299 3.99 -0.84 -9.42
N LEU A 300 3.09 -1.14 -8.49
CA LEU A 300 3.27 -2.18 -7.49
C LEU A 300 3.57 -3.55 -8.10
N ASP A 301 4.63 -4.19 -7.64
CA ASP A 301 4.91 -5.61 -7.88
C ASP A 301 4.53 -6.41 -6.63
N THR A 302 3.41 -7.11 -6.69
CA THR A 302 2.87 -7.84 -5.54
C THR A 302 3.80 -8.97 -5.06
N GLY A 303 4.65 -9.51 -5.94
CA GLY A 303 5.67 -10.49 -5.57
C GLY A 303 6.78 -9.88 -4.73
N LEU A 304 7.32 -8.73 -5.18
CA LEU A 304 8.34 -7.98 -4.45
C LEU A 304 7.81 -7.45 -3.12
N GLN A 305 6.57 -6.94 -3.09
CA GLN A 305 5.90 -6.47 -1.89
C GLN A 305 5.85 -7.56 -0.81
N ARG A 306 5.34 -8.73 -1.16
CA ARG A 306 5.25 -9.89 -0.24
C ARG A 306 6.61 -10.38 0.23
N ALA A 307 7.64 -10.33 -0.63
CA ALA A 307 9.00 -10.67 -0.25
C ALA A 307 9.54 -9.66 0.77
N GLY A 308 9.30 -8.37 0.55
CA GLY A 308 9.66 -7.28 1.46
C GLY A 308 9.03 -7.44 2.84
N GLU A 309 7.71 -7.60 2.89
CA GLU A 309 6.96 -7.81 4.13
C GLU A 309 7.49 -9.03 4.92
N ARG A 310 7.60 -10.16 4.25
CA ARG A 310 8.00 -11.41 4.88
C ARG A 310 9.42 -11.38 5.43
N GLU A 311 10.40 -10.91 4.65
CA GLU A 311 11.80 -10.90 5.06
C GLU A 311 12.08 -9.83 6.14
N LEU A 312 11.40 -8.69 6.07
CA LEU A 312 11.47 -7.64 7.09
C LEU A 312 10.94 -8.17 8.44
N LEU A 313 9.74 -8.76 8.44
CA LEU A 313 9.12 -9.32 9.65
C LEU A 313 9.94 -10.47 10.23
N ARG A 314 10.52 -11.34 9.38
CA ARG A 314 11.43 -12.39 9.80
C ARG A 314 12.65 -11.84 10.54
N GLN A 315 13.22 -10.74 10.04
CA GLN A 315 14.37 -10.09 10.67
C GLN A 315 13.99 -9.45 12.00
N ILE A 316 12.88 -8.73 12.07
CA ILE A 316 12.35 -8.12 13.29
C ILE A 316 12.14 -9.21 14.35
N ALA A 317 11.42 -10.28 14.03
CA ALA A 317 11.17 -11.39 14.95
C ALA A 317 12.47 -12.07 15.45
N SER A 318 13.47 -12.24 14.56
CA SER A 318 14.77 -12.78 14.94
C SER A 318 15.51 -11.88 15.93
N LEU A 319 15.44 -10.56 15.77
CA LEU A 319 16.07 -9.58 16.65
C LEU A 319 15.38 -9.53 18.02
N GLU A 320 14.05 -9.53 18.06
CA GLU A 320 13.26 -9.56 19.30
C GLU A 320 13.53 -10.84 20.10
N LYS A 321 13.57 -12.00 19.44
CA LYS A 321 13.91 -13.29 20.10
C LYS A 321 15.28 -13.26 20.77
N ARG A 322 16.30 -12.72 20.07
CA ARG A 322 17.67 -12.61 20.62
C ARG A 322 17.72 -11.68 21.82
N ARG A 323 16.88 -10.66 21.87
CA ARG A 323 16.83 -9.65 22.93
C ARG A 323 15.95 -10.05 24.11
N LYS A 324 15.19 -11.16 24.00
CA LYS A 324 14.17 -11.55 24.97
C LYS A 324 13.14 -10.45 25.26
N LYS A 325 12.92 -9.55 24.30
CA LYS A 325 11.94 -8.46 24.33
C LYS A 325 11.03 -8.61 23.12
N ALA A 326 9.85 -9.19 23.34
CA ALA A 326 8.77 -9.09 22.38
C ALA A 326 8.13 -7.69 22.48
N CYS A 327 7.55 -7.21 21.38
CA CYS A 327 6.69 -6.05 21.39
C CYS A 327 5.48 -6.35 22.29
N ASN A 328 5.17 -5.49 23.26
CA ASN A 328 3.99 -5.62 24.11
C ASN A 328 2.92 -4.60 23.70
N ASP A 329 1.66 -4.83 24.12
CA ASP A 329 0.47 -4.07 23.70
C ASP A 329 0.48 -2.56 23.99
N GLU A 330 1.46 -2.06 24.73
CA GLU A 330 1.66 -0.62 24.99
C GLU A 330 2.42 0.12 23.88
N HIS A 331 2.75 -0.51 22.78
CA HIS A 331 3.18 -0.02 21.44
C HIS A 331 4.20 1.13 21.36
N THR A 332 4.76 1.61 22.45
CA THR A 332 5.65 2.79 22.42
C THR A 332 7.10 2.47 22.10
N ASP A 333 7.50 1.21 22.09
CA ASP A 333 8.91 0.79 22.03
C ASP A 333 9.18 -0.44 21.15
N CYS A 334 8.35 -0.68 20.13
CA CYS A 334 8.52 -1.81 19.22
C CYS A 334 9.65 -1.56 18.22
N LEU A 335 10.38 -2.63 17.90
CA LEU A 335 11.32 -2.61 16.80
C LEU A 335 10.53 -2.48 15.49
N GLU A 336 10.92 -1.53 14.67
CA GLU A 336 10.32 -1.21 13.40
C GLU A 336 11.29 -1.46 12.25
N GLY A 337 10.75 -1.46 11.05
CA GLY A 337 11.52 -1.53 9.84
C GLY A 337 10.73 -1.03 8.64
N LEU A 338 11.42 -0.74 7.57
CA LEU A 338 10.80 -0.40 6.29
C LEU A 338 11.54 -1.08 5.13
N PHE A 339 10.81 -1.23 4.04
CA PHE A 339 11.34 -1.57 2.73
C PHE A 339 10.62 -0.75 1.68
N VAL A 340 11.38 -0.02 0.85
CA VAL A 340 10.84 0.69 -0.31
C VAL A 340 11.70 0.37 -1.53
N ALA A 341 11.07 0.11 -2.66
CA ALA A 341 11.73 -0.20 -3.92
C ALA A 341 11.10 0.59 -5.07
N LEU A 342 11.96 1.10 -5.95
CA LEU A 342 11.61 1.94 -7.09
C LEU A 342 12.17 1.33 -8.38
N ASP A 343 11.46 1.55 -9.48
CA ASP A 343 12.01 1.39 -10.81
C ASP A 343 12.93 2.58 -11.11
N PRO A 344 14.21 2.37 -11.39
CA PRO A 344 15.15 3.46 -11.60
C PRO A 344 14.91 4.25 -12.90
N LEU A 345 14.16 3.72 -13.86
CA LEU A 345 13.88 4.40 -15.13
C LEU A 345 12.58 5.22 -15.09
N THR A 346 11.57 4.77 -14.33
CA THR A 346 10.25 5.40 -14.33
C THR A 346 9.89 6.09 -13.03
N GLY A 347 10.58 5.78 -11.93
CA GLY A 347 10.22 6.24 -10.60
C GLY A 347 9.03 5.49 -9.99
N ASP A 348 8.49 4.50 -10.67
CA ASP A 348 7.36 3.73 -10.16
C ASP A 348 7.73 3.01 -8.87
N VAL A 349 6.97 3.24 -7.81
CA VAL A 349 7.13 2.51 -6.56
C VAL A 349 6.69 1.06 -6.78
N ARG A 350 7.67 0.14 -6.74
CA ARG A 350 7.47 -1.30 -6.96
C ARG A 350 7.05 -2.04 -5.71
N ALA A 351 7.44 -1.53 -4.52
CA ALA A 351 7.02 -2.06 -3.22
C ALA A 351 7.15 -0.98 -2.15
N LEU A 352 6.27 -1.03 -1.14
CA LEU A 352 6.30 -0.13 0.02
C LEU A 352 5.83 -0.87 1.27
N VAL A 353 6.74 -1.08 2.20
CA VAL A 353 6.48 -1.60 3.56
C VAL A 353 6.86 -0.52 4.54
N GLY A 354 5.88 0.17 5.12
CA GLY A 354 6.10 1.35 5.98
C GLY A 354 6.30 1.02 7.46
N GLY A 355 6.25 -0.25 7.86
CA GLY A 355 6.39 -0.67 9.24
C GLY A 355 6.19 -2.17 9.42
N ARG A 356 6.13 -2.62 10.67
CA ARG A 356 5.94 -4.04 11.03
C ARG A 356 4.49 -4.52 10.91
N ASP A 357 3.54 -3.65 11.27
CA ASP A 357 2.11 -3.97 11.29
C ASP A 357 1.28 -2.70 11.08
N TYR A 358 0.52 -2.67 10.00
CA TYR A 358 -0.32 -1.52 9.63
C TYR A 358 -1.47 -1.30 10.61
N ALA A 359 -2.04 -2.38 11.16
CA ALA A 359 -3.14 -2.27 12.11
C ALA A 359 -2.72 -1.63 13.44
N MET A 360 -1.42 -1.77 13.80
CA MET A 360 -0.83 -1.13 14.97
C MET A 360 -0.38 0.31 14.69
N SER A 361 0.11 0.59 13.49
CA SER A 361 0.63 1.90 13.09
C SER A 361 0.46 2.12 11.59
N GLU A 362 -0.44 3.04 11.22
CA GLU A 362 -0.62 3.49 9.84
C GLU A 362 0.52 4.39 9.35
N PHE A 363 1.40 4.85 10.28
CA PHE A 363 2.51 5.73 9.95
C PHE A 363 3.48 5.06 8.98
N ASP A 364 3.58 5.65 7.80
CA ASP A 364 4.46 5.18 6.72
C ASP A 364 5.88 5.71 6.90
N ARG A 365 6.75 4.87 7.44
CA ARG A 365 8.14 5.25 7.70
C ARG A 365 8.97 5.44 6.43
N ALA A 366 8.51 4.93 5.30
CA ALA A 366 9.24 5.11 4.05
C ALA A 366 9.04 6.51 3.43
N THR A 367 7.86 7.10 3.58
CA THR A 367 7.53 8.41 2.98
C THR A 367 7.37 9.54 4.00
N GLN A 368 6.97 9.24 5.24
CA GLN A 368 6.63 10.24 6.25
C GLN A 368 7.72 10.43 7.31
N ALA A 369 8.54 9.40 7.59
CA ALA A 369 9.62 9.53 8.55
C ALA A 369 10.80 10.33 7.98
N ARG A 370 11.54 10.94 8.90
CA ARG A 370 12.87 11.52 8.66
C ARG A 370 13.84 10.74 9.53
N ARG A 371 14.92 10.22 8.92
CA ARG A 371 15.89 9.37 9.61
C ARG A 371 17.32 9.67 9.16
N GLN A 372 18.26 9.55 10.05
CA GLN A 372 19.67 9.71 9.74
C GLN A 372 20.16 8.53 8.88
N PRO A 373 20.62 8.76 7.64
CA PRO A 373 21.13 7.72 6.76
C PRO A 373 22.49 7.17 7.22
N GLY A 374 23.22 7.90 8.04
CA GLY A 374 24.58 7.56 8.40
C GLY A 374 25.45 7.34 7.16
N SER A 375 26.30 6.34 7.16
CA SER A 375 27.19 6.06 6.03
C SER A 375 26.51 5.76 4.68
N ALA A 376 25.18 5.60 4.62
CA ALA A 376 24.45 5.52 3.36
C ALA A 376 24.38 6.87 2.62
N PHE A 377 24.74 7.98 3.27
CA PHE A 377 24.88 9.29 2.66
C PHE A 377 26.22 9.48 1.91
N LYS A 378 27.26 8.74 2.27
CA LYS A 378 28.62 8.90 1.69
C LYS A 378 28.68 8.83 0.16
N PRO A 379 27.93 7.97 -0.55
CA PRO A 379 27.94 7.98 -2.01
C PRO A 379 27.61 9.33 -2.63
N ILE A 380 26.86 10.19 -1.94
CA ILE A 380 26.54 11.54 -2.41
C ILE A 380 27.78 12.43 -2.33
N VAL A 381 28.61 12.29 -1.26
CA VAL A 381 29.90 12.96 -1.14
C VAL A 381 30.85 12.53 -2.27
N TRP A 382 30.89 11.22 -2.57
CA TRP A 382 31.68 10.67 -3.67
C TRP A 382 31.20 11.15 -5.05
N ALA A 383 29.89 11.18 -5.27
CA ALA A 383 29.33 11.69 -6.50
C ALA A 383 29.70 13.16 -6.73
N ALA A 384 29.61 14.01 -5.69
CA ALA A 384 30.02 15.40 -5.76
C ALA A 384 31.53 15.55 -6.06
N ALA A 385 32.38 14.69 -5.50
CA ALA A 385 33.81 14.68 -5.76
C ALA A 385 34.14 14.28 -7.22
N LEU A 386 33.54 13.19 -7.70
CA LEU A 386 33.71 12.72 -9.08
C LEU A 386 33.20 13.74 -10.09
N ASP A 387 32.05 14.36 -9.83
CA ASP A 387 31.49 15.43 -10.67
C ASP A 387 32.36 16.70 -10.69
N SER A 388 33.20 16.90 -9.63
CA SER A 388 34.23 17.94 -9.56
C SER A 388 35.58 17.52 -10.15
N GLY A 389 35.65 16.36 -10.84
CA GLY A 389 36.88 15.87 -11.50
C GLY A 389 37.88 15.17 -10.59
N ILE A 390 37.54 14.85 -9.34
CA ILE A 390 38.42 14.13 -8.42
C ILE A 390 38.36 12.63 -8.70
N PRO A 391 39.42 11.97 -9.21
CA PRO A 391 39.36 10.56 -9.63
C PRO A 391 39.37 9.59 -8.43
N LEU A 392 38.87 8.36 -8.67
CA LEU A 392 38.78 7.29 -7.68
C LEU A 392 40.16 6.87 -7.09
N THR A 393 41.23 7.14 -7.79
CA THR A 393 42.61 6.86 -7.35
C THR A 393 43.17 7.89 -6.36
N THR A 394 42.49 9.03 -6.18
CA THR A 394 42.96 10.07 -5.25
C THR A 394 43.15 9.51 -3.84
N LEU A 395 44.34 9.65 -3.31
CA LEU A 395 44.66 9.24 -1.95
C LEU A 395 44.15 10.27 -0.94
N LEU A 396 43.44 9.78 0.06
CA LEU A 396 42.91 10.57 1.17
C LEU A 396 43.70 10.24 2.44
N ALA A 397 44.24 11.28 3.07
CA ALA A 397 44.73 11.16 4.42
C ALA A 397 43.58 10.77 5.36
N GLN A 398 43.90 9.96 6.37
CA GLN A 398 42.92 9.52 7.37
C GLN A 398 42.98 10.37 8.65
N ASP A 399 43.46 11.63 8.55
CA ASP A 399 43.56 12.56 9.67
C ASP A 399 42.24 13.31 9.95
N GLY A 400 41.32 13.39 8.96
CA GLY A 400 40.01 14.02 9.12
C GLY A 400 40.02 15.54 9.36
N GLY A 401 41.20 16.19 9.36
CA GLY A 401 41.34 17.61 9.67
C GLY A 401 40.90 17.95 11.11
N ASP A 402 40.22 19.10 11.28
CA ASP A 402 39.74 19.59 12.59
C ASP A 402 38.61 18.73 13.18
N TYR A 403 37.86 18.03 12.34
CA TYR A 403 36.81 17.08 12.75
C TYR A 403 37.29 15.66 12.54
N GLN A 404 37.59 14.95 13.62
CA GLN A 404 38.14 13.59 13.58
C GLN A 404 37.16 12.55 14.09
N PRO A 405 36.24 12.06 13.24
CA PRO A 405 35.30 11.02 13.62
C PRO A 405 36.01 9.68 13.81
N ALA A 406 35.57 8.89 14.77
CA ALA A 406 36.02 7.52 14.95
C ALA A 406 35.53 6.60 13.82
N ASP A 407 36.39 5.75 13.29
CA ASP A 407 36.00 4.64 12.45
C ASP A 407 35.56 3.44 13.31
N ARG A 408 34.51 2.73 12.86
CA ARG A 408 33.95 1.57 13.59
C ARG A 408 34.77 0.30 13.45
N ILE A 409 35.65 0.25 12.48
CA ILE A 409 36.56 -0.86 12.21
C ILE A 409 37.99 -0.39 12.23
N THR A 410 38.91 -1.27 12.55
CA THR A 410 40.34 -0.99 12.41
C THR A 410 40.65 -0.93 10.91
N LEU A 411 40.99 0.25 10.44
CA LEU A 411 41.39 0.48 9.05
C LEU A 411 42.88 0.23 8.86
N PRO A 412 43.30 -0.08 7.61
CA PRO A 412 44.72 -0.10 7.26
C PRO A 412 45.41 1.22 7.64
N VAL A 413 46.67 1.13 8.07
CA VAL A 413 47.48 2.32 8.35
C VAL A 413 47.90 2.98 7.02
N GLY A 414 47.71 4.29 6.93
CA GLY A 414 48.08 5.07 5.74
C GLY A 414 46.89 5.60 4.93
N PRO A 415 47.17 6.36 3.87
CA PRO A 415 46.13 6.92 3.02
C PRO A 415 45.35 5.82 2.25
N LEU A 416 44.06 6.06 2.03
CA LEU A 416 43.19 5.21 1.20
C LEU A 416 42.80 5.98 -0.05
N ASN A 417 42.74 5.28 -1.21
CA ASN A 417 42.13 5.87 -2.39
C ASN A 417 40.58 5.91 -2.23
N LEU A 418 39.91 6.70 -3.06
CA LEU A 418 38.47 6.91 -2.93
C LEU A 418 37.67 5.59 -3.06
N ARG A 419 38.07 4.70 -3.96
CA ARG A 419 37.40 3.39 -4.15
C ARG A 419 37.46 2.56 -2.87
N GLU A 420 38.63 2.39 -2.32
CA GLU A 420 38.89 1.61 -1.11
C GLU A 420 38.25 2.24 0.12
N ALA A 421 38.34 3.57 0.25
CA ALA A 421 37.73 4.31 1.36
C ALA A 421 36.22 4.18 1.42
N LEU A 422 35.51 4.17 0.26
CA LEU A 422 34.06 3.92 0.25
C LEU A 422 33.74 2.44 0.50
N ARG A 423 34.54 1.53 -0.04
CA ARG A 423 34.39 0.07 0.16
C ARG A 423 34.41 -0.31 1.65
N VAL A 424 35.36 0.22 2.40
CA VAL A 424 35.49 -0.01 3.85
C VAL A 424 34.68 0.98 4.68
N SER A 425 34.06 1.97 4.02
CA SER A 425 33.23 3.00 4.66
C SER A 425 33.97 3.89 5.69
N SER A 426 35.23 4.28 5.41
CA SER A 426 36.02 5.17 6.29
C SER A 426 35.27 6.49 6.55
N ASN A 427 35.12 6.85 7.82
CA ASN A 427 34.57 8.13 8.24
C ASN A 427 35.55 9.28 8.01
N ARG A 428 36.84 9.03 8.35
CA ARG A 428 37.91 10.04 8.20
C ARG A 428 38.09 10.42 6.74
N ALA A 429 38.17 9.42 5.85
CA ALA A 429 38.28 9.69 4.43
C ALA A 429 37.04 10.43 3.86
N ALA A 430 35.84 10.15 4.38
CA ALA A 430 34.62 10.86 3.96
C ALA A 430 34.66 12.34 4.36
N VAL A 431 35.13 12.64 5.56
CA VAL A 431 35.31 14.04 6.01
C VAL A 431 36.40 14.73 5.22
N ALA A 432 37.57 14.09 5.04
CA ALA A 432 38.66 14.66 4.24
C ALA A 432 38.21 14.98 2.80
N LEU A 433 37.48 14.06 2.16
CA LEU A 433 36.93 14.27 0.82
C LEU A 433 35.88 15.39 0.79
N GLY A 434 34.95 15.37 1.74
CA GLY A 434 33.89 16.37 1.80
C GLY A 434 34.40 17.77 2.10
N ASN A 435 35.44 17.90 2.92
CA ASN A 435 36.14 19.19 3.14
C ASN A 435 36.83 19.68 1.86
N ARG A 436 37.39 18.77 1.06
CA ARG A 436 38.02 19.13 -0.23
C ARG A 436 37.01 19.60 -1.27
N VAL A 437 35.81 19.00 -1.28
CA VAL A 437 34.70 19.35 -2.19
C VAL A 437 33.92 20.57 -1.69
N GLY A 438 33.81 20.72 -0.37
CA GLY A 438 32.96 21.69 0.31
C GLY A 438 31.58 21.15 0.67
N VAL A 439 31.15 21.34 1.93
CA VAL A 439 29.83 20.87 2.42
C VAL A 439 28.67 21.43 1.60
N PRO A 440 28.67 22.74 1.20
CA PRO A 440 27.60 23.29 0.35
C PRO A 440 27.45 22.52 -0.96
N ARG A 441 28.55 22.20 -1.65
CA ARG A 441 28.53 21.46 -2.91
C ARG A 441 27.97 20.03 -2.74
N VAL A 442 28.26 19.37 -1.62
CA VAL A 442 27.69 18.06 -1.28
C VAL A 442 26.17 18.17 -1.06
N ILE A 443 25.70 19.23 -0.41
CA ILE A 443 24.26 19.49 -0.20
C ILE A 443 23.56 19.78 -1.54
N GLU A 444 24.17 20.60 -2.41
CA GLU A 444 23.67 20.82 -3.77
C GLU A 444 23.54 19.50 -4.54
N GLN A 445 24.53 18.62 -4.44
CA GLN A 445 24.50 17.31 -5.08
C GLN A 445 23.40 16.42 -4.51
N ALA A 446 23.15 16.46 -3.20
CA ALA A 446 22.05 15.74 -2.57
C ALA A 446 20.70 16.21 -3.12
N HIS A 447 20.51 17.53 -3.25
CA HIS A 447 19.29 18.10 -3.84
C HIS A 447 19.16 17.76 -5.33
N ALA A 448 20.24 17.80 -6.10
CA ALA A 448 20.26 17.38 -7.49
C ALA A 448 19.83 15.92 -7.65
N LEU A 449 20.25 15.04 -6.75
CA LEU A 449 19.87 13.61 -6.72
C LEU A 449 18.43 13.36 -6.22
N GLY A 450 17.72 14.40 -5.73
CA GLY A 450 16.31 14.31 -5.36
C GLY A 450 16.03 14.22 -3.86
N ILE A 451 17.02 14.46 -3.00
CA ILE A 451 16.78 14.62 -1.56
C ILE A 451 16.26 16.03 -1.33
N ASN A 452 14.95 16.18 -1.13
CA ASN A 452 14.30 17.48 -0.93
C ASN A 452 14.21 17.87 0.56
N THR A 453 14.42 16.92 1.45
CA THR A 453 14.50 17.16 2.90
C THR A 453 15.62 18.17 3.19
N PRO A 454 15.39 19.22 3.99
CA PRO A 454 16.43 20.18 4.36
C PRO A 454 17.62 19.50 5.04
N ILE A 455 18.83 19.74 4.54
CA ILE A 455 20.06 19.15 5.05
C ILE A 455 20.87 20.26 5.76
N PRO A 456 21.23 20.08 7.04
CA PRO A 456 21.99 21.10 7.75
C PRO A 456 23.44 21.16 7.26
N GLU A 457 24.01 22.38 7.24
CA GLU A 457 25.39 22.63 6.78
C GLU A 457 26.41 22.50 7.93
N PHE A 458 26.70 21.23 8.32
CA PHE A 458 27.68 20.90 9.32
C PHE A 458 28.70 19.86 8.82
N PRO A 459 29.91 19.77 9.33
CA PRO A 459 30.87 18.73 8.96
C PRO A 459 30.34 17.30 9.15
N SER A 460 29.48 17.09 10.15
CA SER A 460 28.82 15.78 10.40
C SER A 460 27.84 15.37 9.32
N THR A 461 27.36 16.30 8.49
CA THR A 461 26.50 16.01 7.33
C THR A 461 27.20 15.10 6.32
N LEU A 462 28.54 15.21 6.19
CA LEU A 462 29.34 14.32 5.33
C LEU A 462 29.28 12.85 5.76
N LEU A 463 28.86 12.59 6.98
CA LEU A 463 28.67 11.26 7.56
C LEU A 463 27.18 10.85 7.63
N GLY A 464 26.27 11.69 7.12
CA GLY A 464 24.84 11.44 7.13
C GLY A 464 24.17 11.68 8.48
N ALA A 465 24.60 12.72 9.22
CA ALA A 465 23.95 13.14 10.47
C ALA A 465 22.64 13.91 10.19
N GLY A 466 22.45 14.47 9.00
CA GLY A 466 21.18 15.07 8.56
C GLY A 466 20.13 13.98 8.30
N GLU A 467 18.89 14.24 8.73
CA GLU A 467 17.79 13.33 8.50
C GLU A 467 17.26 13.46 7.06
N VAL A 468 16.87 12.33 6.45
CA VAL A 468 16.29 12.28 5.08
C VAL A 468 15.07 11.36 5.05
N ALA A 469 14.19 11.55 4.08
CA ALA A 469 13.13 10.59 3.84
C ALA A 469 13.68 9.32 3.17
N PRO A 470 13.34 8.12 3.66
CA PRO A 470 13.86 6.87 3.09
C PRO A 470 13.61 6.69 1.59
N ILE A 471 12.46 7.09 1.11
CA ILE A 471 12.11 7.02 -0.31
C ILE A 471 12.99 7.97 -1.16
N GLU A 472 13.34 9.15 -0.63
CA GLU A 472 14.24 10.09 -1.31
C GLU A 472 15.65 9.51 -1.43
N LEU A 473 16.12 8.82 -0.39
CA LEU A 473 17.42 8.16 -0.43
C LEU A 473 17.44 7.01 -1.44
N ALA A 474 16.37 6.21 -1.52
CA ALA A 474 16.24 5.18 -2.56
C ALA A 474 16.20 5.79 -3.98
N ALA A 475 15.52 6.93 -4.16
CA ALA A 475 15.48 7.66 -5.43
C ALA A 475 16.84 8.26 -5.81
N ALA A 476 17.61 8.75 -4.85
CA ALA A 476 18.97 9.25 -5.08
C ALA A 476 19.91 8.14 -5.61
N TYR A 477 19.76 6.92 -5.08
CA TYR A 477 20.54 5.78 -5.59
C TYR A 477 20.07 5.29 -6.96
N ALA A 478 18.80 5.48 -7.30
CA ALA A 478 18.28 5.17 -8.62
C ALA A 478 19.01 5.99 -9.71
N ALA A 479 19.44 7.22 -9.40
CA ALA A 479 20.20 8.03 -10.35
C ALA A 479 21.56 7.40 -10.73
N PHE A 480 22.19 6.67 -9.83
CA PHE A 480 23.42 5.93 -10.17
C PHE A 480 23.12 4.73 -11.07
N ALA A 481 21.97 4.09 -10.89
CA ALA A 481 21.60 2.90 -11.67
C ALA A 481 21.08 3.22 -13.09
N ASN A 482 20.58 4.44 -13.34
CA ASN A 482 19.93 4.84 -14.58
C ASN A 482 20.74 5.81 -15.47
N GLY A 483 22.04 5.93 -15.23
CA GLY A 483 22.91 6.82 -16.03
C GLY A 483 22.88 8.28 -15.57
N GLY A 484 22.55 8.57 -14.35
CA GLY A 484 22.67 9.89 -13.74
C GLY A 484 21.41 10.73 -13.74
N MET A 485 20.26 10.16 -14.07
CA MET A 485 18.99 10.87 -14.12
C MET A 485 18.27 10.83 -12.76
N ARG A 486 17.96 11.99 -12.19
CA ARG A 486 17.04 12.11 -11.07
C ARG A 486 15.64 11.67 -11.52
N ILE A 487 15.00 10.83 -10.72
CA ILE A 487 13.61 10.42 -10.88
C ILE A 487 12.77 10.90 -9.68
N THR A 488 11.48 11.15 -9.93
CA THR A 488 10.50 11.44 -8.87
C THR A 488 9.69 10.17 -8.58
N PRO A 489 9.69 9.67 -7.34
CA PRO A 489 8.87 8.51 -6.99
C PRO A 489 7.37 8.78 -7.24
N ARG A 490 6.66 7.82 -7.85
CA ARG A 490 5.22 7.89 -8.10
C ARG A 490 4.54 6.56 -7.80
N PHE A 491 3.34 6.61 -7.24
CA PHE A 491 2.57 5.42 -6.92
C PHE A 491 1.58 5.08 -8.03
N VAL A 492 0.96 6.10 -8.63
CA VAL A 492 -0.04 5.97 -9.69
C VAL A 492 0.63 6.06 -11.06
N THR A 493 0.33 5.12 -11.95
CA THR A 493 0.82 5.14 -13.35
C THR A 493 -0.25 5.55 -14.34
N ALA A 494 -1.54 5.25 -14.05
CA ALA A 494 -2.69 5.75 -14.80
C ALA A 494 -3.96 5.67 -13.96
N VAL A 495 -4.92 6.56 -14.23
CA VAL A 495 -6.27 6.53 -13.69
C VAL A 495 -7.26 6.48 -14.84
N GLU A 496 -8.08 5.44 -14.88
CA GLU A 496 -9.18 5.25 -15.83
C GLU A 496 -10.52 5.49 -15.13
N GLY A 497 -11.45 6.12 -15.82
CA GLY A 497 -12.82 6.29 -15.34
C GLY A 497 -13.66 5.00 -15.44
N PRO A 498 -14.90 4.98 -14.94
CA PRO A 498 -15.77 3.81 -14.98
C PRO A 498 -16.09 3.31 -16.40
N SER A 499 -16.01 4.17 -17.41
CA SER A 499 -16.18 3.84 -18.83
C SER A 499 -14.90 3.38 -19.53
N GLY A 500 -13.76 3.28 -18.80
CA GLY A 500 -12.47 2.89 -19.34
C GLY A 500 -11.68 4.01 -20.02
N ASN A 501 -12.18 5.25 -20.02
CA ASN A 501 -11.46 6.41 -20.53
C ASN A 501 -10.35 6.83 -19.58
N ALA A 502 -9.18 7.21 -20.13
CA ALA A 502 -8.09 7.74 -19.32
C ALA A 502 -8.47 9.13 -18.76
N LEU A 503 -8.38 9.27 -17.44
CA LEU A 503 -8.62 10.55 -16.74
C LEU A 503 -7.32 11.23 -16.36
N TRP A 504 -6.28 10.46 -16.04
CA TRP A 504 -4.98 10.99 -15.65
C TRP A 504 -3.88 9.95 -15.91
N VAL A 505 -2.81 10.41 -16.54
CA VAL A 505 -1.57 9.64 -16.74
C VAL A 505 -0.42 10.55 -16.28
N PRO A 506 0.17 10.30 -15.10
CA PRO A 506 1.31 11.09 -14.63
C PRO A 506 2.49 11.00 -15.59
N THR A 507 3.13 12.12 -15.88
CA THR A 507 4.37 12.14 -16.66
C THR A 507 5.56 11.66 -15.84
N VAL A 508 6.49 10.97 -16.49
CA VAL A 508 7.78 10.63 -15.88
C VAL A 508 8.67 11.87 -15.98
N GLU A 509 8.96 12.46 -14.81
CA GLU A 509 9.90 13.58 -14.74
C GLU A 509 11.32 13.07 -14.52
N MET A 510 12.21 13.36 -15.47
CA MET A 510 13.63 13.03 -15.39
C MET A 510 14.46 14.31 -15.58
N LYS A 511 15.45 14.49 -14.71
CA LYS A 511 16.41 15.60 -14.80
C LYS A 511 17.81 15.05 -14.59
N THR A 512 18.80 15.54 -15.33
CA THR A 512 20.20 15.18 -15.11
C THR A 512 20.63 15.62 -13.71
N ALA A 513 21.10 14.68 -12.89
CA ALA A 513 21.62 14.91 -11.54
C ALA A 513 23.14 14.79 -11.49
N VAL A 514 23.72 13.87 -12.27
CA VAL A 514 25.15 13.67 -12.48
C VAL A 514 25.40 13.21 -13.91
N GLN A 515 26.61 13.38 -14.39
CA GLN A 515 27.00 12.87 -15.71
C GLN A 515 26.94 11.32 -15.76
N PRO A 516 26.63 10.70 -16.92
CA PRO A 516 26.58 9.24 -17.04
C PRO A 516 27.85 8.52 -16.58
N GLY A 517 29.02 9.10 -16.85
CA GLY A 517 30.32 8.58 -16.40
C GLY A 517 30.42 8.56 -14.88
N VAL A 518 30.00 9.62 -14.19
CA VAL A 518 29.95 9.68 -12.71
C VAL A 518 29.02 8.62 -12.16
N ALA A 519 27.81 8.48 -12.72
CA ALA A 519 26.84 7.47 -12.29
C ALA A 519 27.41 6.04 -12.42
N TYR A 520 28.07 5.73 -13.53
CA TYR A 520 28.71 4.43 -13.72
C TYR A 520 29.87 4.19 -12.76
N LEU A 521 30.75 5.17 -12.53
CA LEU A 521 31.84 5.07 -11.54
C LEU A 521 31.27 4.83 -10.15
N MET A 522 30.20 5.53 -9.77
CA MET A 522 29.52 5.31 -8.48
C MET A 522 28.97 3.88 -8.38
N THR A 523 28.30 3.39 -9.42
CA THR A 523 27.79 2.01 -9.46
C THR A 523 28.93 0.99 -9.36
N SER A 524 30.05 1.22 -10.03
CA SER A 524 31.26 0.37 -9.95
C SER A 524 31.79 0.28 -8.52
N VAL A 525 31.94 1.41 -7.82
CA VAL A 525 32.42 1.41 -6.42
C VAL A 525 31.37 0.78 -5.48
N LEU A 526 30.08 1.05 -5.70
CA LEU A 526 29.01 0.45 -4.88
C LEU A 526 28.89 -1.07 -5.10
N THR A 527 29.29 -1.56 -6.27
CA THR A 527 29.46 -3.01 -6.53
C THR A 527 30.58 -3.58 -5.65
N ASP A 528 31.73 -2.93 -5.56
CA ASP A 528 32.82 -3.35 -4.67
C ASP A 528 32.41 -3.39 -3.19
N VAL A 529 31.59 -2.43 -2.73
CA VAL A 529 31.04 -2.45 -1.37
C VAL A 529 30.22 -3.72 -1.10
N VAL A 530 29.48 -4.20 -2.12
CA VAL A 530 28.64 -5.41 -2.01
C VAL A 530 29.47 -6.69 -2.22
N GLU A 531 30.40 -6.71 -3.15
CA GLU A 531 31.16 -7.92 -3.45
C GLU A 531 32.23 -8.23 -2.37
N ARG A 532 32.92 -7.21 -1.87
CA ARG A 532 34.09 -7.40 -0.99
C ARG A 532 34.20 -6.37 0.14
N GLY A 533 33.15 -5.61 0.39
CA GLY A 533 33.11 -4.55 1.40
C GLY A 533 32.07 -4.75 2.49
N THR A 534 31.65 -3.63 3.10
CA THR A 534 30.70 -3.64 4.23
C THR A 534 29.31 -4.18 3.89
N GLY A 535 28.97 -4.27 2.61
CA GLY A 535 27.69 -4.79 2.08
C GLY A 535 27.71 -6.25 1.71
N ALA A 536 28.81 -7.00 1.94
CA ALA A 536 29.00 -8.38 1.44
C ALA A 536 27.86 -9.36 1.84
N ALA A 537 27.18 -9.10 2.97
CA ALA A 537 26.05 -9.91 3.37
C ALA A 537 24.83 -9.79 2.42
N ALA A 538 24.69 -8.68 1.69
CA ALA A 538 23.67 -8.56 0.65
C ALA A 538 23.96 -9.48 -0.55
N ARG A 539 25.23 -9.65 -0.93
CA ARG A 539 25.67 -10.60 -1.94
C ARG A 539 25.48 -12.04 -1.48
N ALA A 540 25.94 -12.37 -0.27
CA ALA A 540 25.87 -13.72 0.28
C ALA A 540 24.42 -14.24 0.38
N GLU A 541 23.49 -13.39 0.75
CA GLU A 541 22.06 -13.68 0.83
C GLU A 541 21.30 -13.38 -0.46
N GLY A 542 21.92 -12.74 -1.42
CA GLY A 542 21.31 -12.29 -2.68
C GLY A 542 21.23 -13.36 -3.77
N PRO A 543 20.61 -13.05 -4.90
CA PRO A 543 20.53 -13.93 -6.05
C PRO A 543 21.92 -14.05 -6.72
N PRO A 544 22.34 -15.26 -7.06
CA PRO A 544 23.58 -15.45 -7.81
C PRO A 544 23.45 -14.87 -9.23
N GLY A 545 24.55 -14.30 -9.76
CA GLY A 545 24.62 -13.80 -11.12
C GLY A 545 23.85 -12.50 -11.41
N VAL A 546 23.10 -11.96 -10.45
CA VAL A 546 22.41 -10.66 -10.61
C VAL A 546 23.37 -9.53 -10.24
N PRO A 547 23.58 -8.52 -11.11
CA PRO A 547 24.37 -7.34 -10.79
C PRO A 547 23.80 -6.61 -9.57
N LEU A 548 24.66 -6.28 -8.60
CA LEU A 548 24.26 -5.72 -7.33
C LEU A 548 25.20 -4.61 -6.89
N ALA A 549 24.67 -3.45 -6.55
CA ALA A 549 25.42 -2.31 -6.04
C ALA A 549 24.70 -1.72 -4.82
N GLY A 550 25.44 -1.24 -3.82
CA GLY A 550 24.78 -0.67 -2.66
C GLY A 550 25.72 -0.26 -1.53
N LYS A 551 25.14 0.35 -0.49
CA LYS A 551 25.86 0.88 0.65
C LYS A 551 25.13 0.60 1.96
N THR A 552 25.88 0.22 2.96
CA THR A 552 25.40 0.11 4.33
C THR A 552 25.39 1.48 5.02
N GLY A 553 24.36 1.73 5.83
CA GLY A 553 24.29 2.84 6.76
C GLY A 553 24.23 2.35 8.20
N THR A 554 24.88 3.08 9.10
CA THR A 554 24.80 2.84 10.55
C THR A 554 25.06 4.15 11.24
N THR A 555 24.12 4.61 12.05
CA THR A 555 24.28 5.82 12.87
C THR A 555 25.02 5.53 14.15
N ASN A 556 25.38 6.58 14.89
CA ASN A 556 25.98 6.44 16.21
C ASN A 556 25.11 5.55 17.10
N ASP A 557 25.76 4.75 17.96
CA ASP A 557 25.12 3.76 18.83
C ASP A 557 24.19 2.75 18.11
N ALA A 558 24.30 2.67 16.77
CA ALA A 558 23.45 1.82 15.93
C ALA A 558 21.95 2.00 16.21
N GLN A 559 21.48 3.24 16.28
CA GLN A 559 20.06 3.56 16.44
C GLN A 559 19.29 3.31 15.14
N ASP A 560 19.93 3.64 14.00
CA ASP A 560 19.41 3.38 12.66
C ASP A 560 20.39 2.51 11.89
N VAL A 561 19.92 1.45 11.28
CA VAL A 561 20.71 0.60 10.40
C VAL A 561 20.06 0.47 9.04
N TRP A 562 20.88 0.63 7.99
CA TRP A 562 20.41 0.74 6.62
C TRP A 562 21.17 -0.18 5.67
N PHE A 563 20.50 -0.55 4.61
CA PHE A 563 21.09 -0.91 3.34
C PHE A 563 20.34 -0.21 2.22
N VAL A 564 21.06 0.52 1.39
CA VAL A 564 20.47 1.21 0.21
C VAL A 564 21.26 0.80 -1.01
N GLY A 565 20.57 0.42 -2.06
CA GLY A 565 21.22 -0.04 -3.29
C GLY A 565 20.22 -0.72 -4.21
N GLY A 566 20.72 -1.45 -5.20
CA GLY A 566 19.82 -2.07 -6.16
C GLY A 566 20.52 -2.91 -7.22
N THR A 567 19.73 -3.20 -8.21
CA THR A 567 20.09 -3.86 -9.47
C THR A 567 19.86 -2.85 -10.62
N PRO A 568 20.18 -3.17 -11.87
CA PRO A 568 19.79 -2.31 -12.99
C PRO A 568 18.29 -2.01 -13.12
N GLU A 569 17.42 -2.85 -12.52
CA GLU A 569 15.96 -2.72 -12.60
C GLU A 569 15.29 -2.23 -11.32
N LEU A 570 16.00 -2.19 -10.21
CA LEU A 570 15.47 -1.81 -8.90
C LEU A 570 16.46 -0.96 -8.13
N SER A 571 15.97 0.14 -7.53
CA SER A 571 16.65 0.84 -6.45
C SER A 571 15.81 0.73 -5.19
N ALA A 572 16.41 0.34 -4.06
CA ALA A 572 15.65 0.08 -2.85
C ALA A 572 16.41 0.46 -1.57
N ALA A 573 15.64 0.73 -0.52
CA ALA A 573 16.15 0.95 0.82
C ALA A 573 15.49 -0.01 1.83
N VAL A 574 16.30 -0.57 2.71
CA VAL A 574 15.91 -1.30 3.92
C VAL A 574 16.42 -0.55 5.11
N TRP A 575 15.56 -0.32 6.09
CA TRP A 575 15.91 0.26 7.39
C TRP A 575 15.33 -0.56 8.53
N LEU A 576 16.05 -0.59 9.65
CA LEU A 576 15.61 -1.14 10.93
C LEU A 576 16.02 -0.18 12.04
N GLY A 577 15.09 0.05 12.98
CA GLY A 577 15.29 0.96 14.09
C GLY A 577 14.07 1.05 15.00
N TYR A 578 14.02 2.05 15.85
CA TYR A 578 12.88 2.37 16.70
C TYR A 578 12.34 3.75 16.35
N ASP A 579 11.04 3.97 16.51
CA ASP A 579 10.44 5.29 16.27
C ASP A 579 11.06 6.35 17.19
N ARG A 580 11.28 6.03 18.45
CA ARG A 580 12.13 6.81 19.36
C ARG A 580 13.55 6.24 19.28
N PRO A 581 14.53 7.03 18.78
CA PRO A 581 15.88 6.53 18.55
C PRO A 581 16.50 5.90 19.81
N ARG A 582 16.90 4.63 19.69
CA ARG A 582 17.67 3.91 20.72
C ARG A 582 18.50 2.81 20.07
N SER A 583 19.57 2.43 20.76
CA SER A 583 20.53 1.46 20.26
C SER A 583 19.92 0.11 19.93
N LEU A 584 20.25 -0.41 18.77
CA LEU A 584 20.02 -1.79 18.35
C LEU A 584 21.05 -2.77 18.92
N GLY A 585 21.96 -2.32 19.79
CA GLY A 585 22.99 -3.11 20.48
C GLY A 585 24.38 -2.97 19.87
N PRO A 586 25.42 -3.37 20.63
CA PRO A 586 26.81 -3.05 20.30
C PRO A 586 27.31 -3.71 19.01
N SER A 587 26.74 -4.82 18.59
CA SER A 587 27.11 -5.51 17.34
C SER A 587 26.19 -5.18 16.15
N ALA A 588 25.23 -4.26 16.34
CA ALA A 588 24.29 -3.90 15.28
C ALA A 588 24.97 -3.00 14.24
N SER A 589 24.76 -3.33 12.97
CA SER A 589 25.21 -2.53 11.83
C SER A 589 24.33 -2.81 10.61
N GLY A 590 24.32 -1.89 9.65
CA GLY A 590 23.63 -2.09 8.38
C GLY A 590 24.06 -3.37 7.65
N GLY A 591 25.36 -3.67 7.67
CA GLY A 591 25.92 -4.89 7.07
C GLY A 591 25.43 -6.18 7.73
N ARG A 592 25.18 -6.17 9.04
CA ARG A 592 24.70 -7.37 9.77
C ARG A 592 23.19 -7.52 9.81
N LEU A 593 22.43 -6.43 9.75
CA LEU A 593 20.99 -6.47 9.98
C LEU A 593 20.16 -6.13 8.73
N ALA A 594 20.53 -5.10 7.97
CA ALA A 594 19.74 -4.63 6.82
C ALA A 594 20.21 -5.28 5.50
N ALA A 595 21.51 -5.41 5.27
CA ALA A 595 22.06 -6.01 4.05
C ALA A 595 21.57 -7.45 3.79
N PRO A 596 21.53 -8.35 4.81
CA PRO A 596 20.98 -9.70 4.60
C PRO A 596 19.49 -9.70 4.23
N VAL A 597 18.69 -8.79 4.80
CA VAL A 597 17.26 -8.66 4.46
C VAL A 597 17.12 -8.27 2.99
N PHE A 598 17.86 -7.26 2.56
CA PHE A 598 17.88 -6.83 1.16
C PHE A 598 18.25 -7.97 0.22
N GLY A 599 19.32 -8.71 0.52
CA GLY A 599 19.74 -9.87 -0.28
C GLY A 599 18.66 -10.94 -0.40
N ARG A 600 18.02 -11.33 0.70
CA ARG A 600 16.94 -12.33 0.70
C ARG A 600 15.70 -11.86 -0.07
N ILE A 601 15.32 -10.59 0.03
CA ILE A 601 14.22 -10.02 -0.77
C ILE A 601 14.51 -10.16 -2.26
N LEU A 602 15.72 -9.77 -2.70
CA LEU A 602 16.11 -9.91 -4.10
C LEU A 602 16.23 -11.36 -4.55
N ARG A 603 16.77 -12.26 -3.71
CA ARG A 603 16.82 -13.71 -4.02
C ARG A 603 15.42 -14.26 -4.32
N GLU A 604 14.43 -13.85 -3.54
CA GLU A 604 13.07 -14.27 -3.77
C GLU A 604 12.47 -13.63 -5.02
N TYR A 605 12.71 -12.34 -5.22
CA TYR A 605 12.22 -11.60 -6.38
C TYR A 605 12.75 -12.18 -7.70
N TYR A 606 14.05 -12.55 -7.75
CA TYR A 606 14.69 -13.11 -8.95
C TYR A 606 14.63 -14.64 -9.05
N ARG A 607 13.97 -15.33 -8.12
CA ARG A 607 13.90 -16.81 -8.13
C ARG A 607 13.41 -17.39 -9.47
N ASN A 608 12.42 -16.75 -10.07
CA ASN A 608 11.78 -17.17 -11.33
C ASN A 608 11.84 -16.06 -12.40
N ARG A 609 12.80 -15.17 -12.28
CA ARG A 609 13.02 -14.05 -13.22
C ARG A 609 14.45 -14.14 -13.78
N PRO A 610 14.67 -13.79 -15.03
CA PRO A 610 16.01 -13.69 -15.57
C PRO A 610 16.79 -12.60 -14.82
N ALA A 611 18.11 -12.78 -14.73
CA ALA A 611 18.98 -11.71 -14.27
C ALA A 611 18.94 -10.55 -15.26
N PRO A 612 18.88 -9.30 -14.79
CA PRO A 612 18.96 -8.14 -15.68
C PRO A 612 20.35 -8.04 -16.32
N ALA A 613 20.42 -7.38 -17.47
CA ALA A 613 21.71 -7.05 -18.07
C ALA A 613 22.52 -6.15 -17.11
N PRO A 614 23.86 -6.28 -17.08
CA PRO A 614 24.71 -5.38 -16.30
C PRO A 614 24.53 -3.91 -16.71
N TRP A 615 24.91 -2.99 -15.82
CA TRP A 615 24.94 -1.56 -16.16
C TRP A 615 25.83 -1.29 -17.38
N THR A 616 25.33 -0.50 -18.30
CA THR A 616 26.06 -0.17 -19.52
C THR A 616 27.16 0.84 -19.23
N ARG A 617 28.41 0.51 -19.55
CA ARG A 617 29.54 1.42 -19.41
C ARG A 617 29.46 2.51 -20.51
N PRO A 618 29.50 3.79 -20.14
CA PRO A 618 29.66 4.88 -21.11
C PRO A 618 30.96 4.75 -21.91
N ALA A 619 30.86 5.02 -23.20
CA ALA A 619 31.98 4.80 -24.13
C ALA A 619 33.15 5.81 -23.96
N ASP A 620 32.87 6.93 -23.32
CA ASP A 620 33.83 8.00 -23.07
C ASP A 620 34.71 7.77 -21.81
N LEU A 621 34.42 6.73 -21.02
CA LEU A 621 35.26 6.38 -19.88
C LEU A 621 36.59 5.76 -20.33
N GLU A 622 37.68 6.35 -19.85
CA GLU A 622 39.04 5.89 -20.08
C GLU A 622 39.43 4.80 -19.06
N GLU A 623 39.94 3.68 -19.55
CA GLU A 623 40.50 2.62 -18.71
C GLU A 623 42.00 2.69 -18.70
N ARG A 624 42.62 2.78 -17.51
CA ARG A 624 44.06 2.88 -17.32
C ARG A 624 44.55 1.95 -16.21
N ASP A 625 45.79 1.50 -16.34
CA ASP A 625 46.48 0.81 -15.25
C ASP A 625 47.04 1.86 -14.26
N VAL A 626 46.81 1.63 -12.97
CA VAL A 626 47.20 2.54 -11.87
C VAL A 626 48.00 1.80 -10.80
N ASP A 627 48.96 2.48 -10.22
CA ASP A 627 49.58 2.00 -8.98
C ASP A 627 48.70 2.41 -7.79
N VAL A 628 48.06 1.42 -7.16
CA VAL A 628 47.07 1.64 -6.09
C VAL A 628 47.66 2.30 -4.83
N ALA A 629 48.98 2.22 -4.63
CA ALA A 629 49.63 2.79 -3.47
C ALA A 629 49.96 4.28 -3.64
N SER A 630 50.39 4.69 -4.84
CA SER A 630 50.64 6.10 -5.15
C SER A 630 49.43 6.85 -5.69
N GLY A 631 48.42 6.12 -6.22
CA GLY A 631 47.27 6.69 -6.90
C GLY A 631 47.56 7.24 -8.29
N GLY A 632 48.79 7.15 -8.81
CA GLY A 632 49.23 7.58 -10.14
C GLY A 632 49.08 6.50 -11.20
N LEU A 633 49.22 6.86 -12.47
CA LEU A 633 49.26 5.89 -13.57
C LEU A 633 50.46 4.94 -13.42
N ALA A 634 50.21 3.65 -13.62
CA ALA A 634 51.25 2.64 -13.53
C ALA A 634 52.30 2.81 -14.66
N ILE A 635 53.53 2.68 -14.30
CA ILE A 635 54.67 2.68 -15.21
C ILE A 635 55.42 1.34 -15.13
N ALA A 636 56.33 1.08 -16.06
CA ALA A 636 57.05 -0.20 -16.15
C ALA A 636 57.81 -0.62 -14.87
N GLY A 637 58.07 0.32 -13.95
CA GLY A 637 58.72 0.04 -12.66
C GLY A 637 57.79 -0.28 -11.51
N CYS A 638 56.48 -0.21 -11.71
CA CYS A 638 55.52 -0.51 -10.64
C CYS A 638 55.43 -2.04 -10.42
N PRO A 639 55.46 -2.51 -9.15
CA PRO A 639 55.29 -3.92 -8.84
C PRO A 639 53.95 -4.46 -9.30
N ASP A 640 53.88 -5.63 -9.93
CA ASP A 640 52.65 -6.24 -10.44
C ASP A 640 51.52 -6.36 -9.39
N GLY A 641 51.88 -6.64 -8.15
CA GLY A 641 50.92 -6.72 -7.05
C GLY A 641 50.31 -5.39 -6.60
N ARG A 642 50.79 -4.25 -7.16
CA ARG A 642 50.29 -2.90 -6.88
C ARG A 642 49.55 -2.29 -8.10
N VAL A 643 49.55 -2.96 -9.25
CA VAL A 643 48.91 -2.49 -10.48
C VAL A 643 47.48 -3.00 -10.53
N ALA A 644 46.51 -2.09 -10.72
CA ALA A 644 45.10 -2.39 -10.92
C ALA A 644 44.54 -1.53 -12.06
N ARG A 645 43.52 -2.03 -12.72
CA ARG A 645 42.75 -1.26 -13.71
C ARG A 645 41.76 -0.35 -13.04
N GLU A 646 41.69 0.89 -13.50
CA GLU A 646 40.73 1.88 -13.00
C GLU A 646 40.13 2.68 -14.15
N LEU A 647 38.93 3.19 -13.93
CA LEU A 647 38.16 3.98 -14.89
C LEU A 647 38.20 5.47 -14.52
N PHE A 648 38.30 6.29 -15.55
CA PHE A 648 38.41 7.74 -15.43
C PHE A 648 37.38 8.44 -16.32
N LEU A 649 36.89 9.57 -15.84
CA LEU A 649 36.22 10.55 -16.70
C LEU A 649 37.27 11.14 -17.68
N PRO A 650 36.86 11.60 -18.86
CA PRO A 650 37.78 12.21 -19.83
C PRO A 650 38.62 13.31 -19.20
N GLY A 651 39.96 13.21 -19.33
CA GLY A 651 40.90 14.19 -18.81
C GLY A 651 41.07 14.22 -17.28
N THR A 652 40.54 13.25 -16.52
CA THR A 652 40.72 13.18 -15.05
C THR A 652 41.78 12.13 -14.64
N ALA A 653 42.38 11.44 -15.55
CA ALA A 653 43.43 10.49 -15.25
C ALA A 653 44.63 11.23 -14.56
N PRO A 654 45.19 10.67 -13.47
CA PRO A 654 46.29 11.29 -12.74
C PRO A 654 47.59 11.24 -13.55
N ALA A 655 48.60 11.96 -13.08
CA ALA A 655 49.97 11.85 -13.62
C ALA A 655 50.56 10.45 -13.35
N ASP A 656 51.63 10.11 -14.05
CA ASP A 656 52.40 8.87 -13.85
C ASP A 656 52.87 8.74 -12.37
N CYS A 657 52.94 7.48 -11.91
CA CYS A 657 53.48 7.17 -10.57
C CYS A 657 54.92 7.68 -10.44
N THR A 658 55.17 8.46 -9.38
CA THR A 658 56.49 9.04 -9.10
C THR A 658 57.33 8.21 -8.14
N GLU A 659 56.73 7.27 -7.36
CA GLU A 659 57.43 6.49 -6.34
C GLU A 659 58.52 5.56 -6.92
N HIS A 660 58.39 5.11 -8.16
CA HIS A 660 59.27 4.12 -8.78
C HIS A 660 60.32 4.74 -9.73
N HIS A 661 60.36 6.07 -9.82
CA HIS A 661 61.36 6.79 -10.61
C HIS A 661 62.74 6.93 -9.97
N GLY A 662 62.93 6.53 -8.69
CA GLY A 662 64.16 6.75 -7.92
C GLY A 662 65.19 5.61 -7.92
N GLY A 663 64.87 4.41 -8.48
CA GLY A 663 65.80 3.28 -8.53
C GLY A 663 66.58 3.20 -9.85
N VAL A 664 67.49 2.25 -9.93
CA VAL A 664 68.28 1.95 -11.16
C VAL A 664 67.36 1.77 -12.39
N ILE A 665 66.19 1.17 -12.20
CA ILE A 665 65.18 0.99 -13.26
C ILE A 665 64.61 2.33 -13.73
N GLY A 666 64.30 3.25 -12.82
CA GLY A 666 63.80 4.60 -13.14
C GLY A 666 64.88 5.47 -13.81
N PHE A 667 66.14 5.17 -13.58
CA PHE A 667 67.25 5.81 -14.32
C PHE A 667 67.29 5.30 -15.78
N PHE A 668 67.20 3.98 -16.00
CA PHE A 668 67.17 3.41 -17.34
C PHE A 668 65.91 3.80 -18.13
N ASP A 669 64.79 3.92 -17.48
CA ASP A 669 63.53 4.36 -18.11
C ASP A 669 63.56 5.83 -18.53
N ARG A 670 64.19 6.71 -17.73
CA ARG A 670 64.49 8.10 -18.12
C ARG A 670 65.50 8.18 -19.31
N VAL A 671 66.53 7.36 -19.30
CA VAL A 671 67.50 7.29 -20.38
C VAL A 671 66.84 6.72 -21.66
N SER A 672 66.02 5.70 -21.55
CA SER A 672 65.28 5.12 -22.66
C SER A 672 64.29 6.11 -23.29
N ARG A 673 63.55 6.85 -22.48
CA ARG A 673 62.64 7.91 -23.00
C ARG A 673 63.41 9.08 -23.59
N TRP A 674 64.53 9.46 -23.05
CA TRP A 674 65.40 10.48 -23.61
C TRP A 674 65.97 10.01 -24.98
N MET A 675 66.41 8.74 -25.07
CA MET A 675 66.90 8.17 -26.33
C MET A 675 65.80 7.97 -27.40
N SER A 676 64.55 7.79 -27.00
CA SER A 676 63.43 7.66 -27.95
C SER A 676 62.82 9.00 -28.36
N SER A 677 63.21 10.11 -27.67
CA SER A 677 62.76 11.47 -28.01
C SER A 677 63.82 12.28 -28.79
N HIS A 678 64.99 11.74 -29.01
CA HIS A 678 66.05 12.26 -29.86
C HIS A 678 66.49 11.21 -30.89
#